data_05396df991bcace85de913f329ca6b96
#
_entry.id   05396df991bcace85de913f329ca6b96
#
_cell.length_a   1.000
_cell.length_b   1.000
_cell.length_c   1.000
_cell.angle_alpha   90.00
_cell.angle_beta   90.00
_cell.angle_gamma   90.00
#
_symmetry.space_group_name_H-M   'P 1'
#
loop_
_entity.id
_entity.type
_entity.pdbx_description
1 polymer ?
#
loop_
_entity_poly.entity_id
_entity_poly.type
_entity_poly.pdbx_seq_one_letter_code
_entity_poly.pdbx_strand_id
1 'polypeptide(L)'
;VERVKSYATFAAVPIGTNLAARDGGLTLTALGGGASGTARSNIALDNGTCGVEFVTWGDDAQTAIIGLCTASAPLTAAPGHDAQSIGWNLAAGTMTHGNADIANGLPAVGKHQIAGIRVERTTNKIQCYISQTKVWEGNLPLTGALHFAASLSSEQAGGLILAVNAGQWIPASPAAAAGWAQPAPAPVAARIAERDYLDDTHARYEGLLVDGMTVIEALGFWSWKDAAPNATAAEVSILDVDGRFDALVMNEAVGSPVTLRRLNRANNTITPGGRWRLDAVSVSDDHHRRLRLTDPHDALDTPISRGVFLPNLPALAFKPIPVVIGAVASVPALSANNDGTVRFLTDNAVHVADVMDRGDLMEPGTFSTSPDGQQLLMEHPPVGPVVCDLSSIGLVNNEPQPATLQQALSDLFARIGFSAWSSSDAAAIDAASGYAGIGYYASEPTTARTALHAILASYGAWYYRDDDGVLRFVRITAPEAATPTFEIDAADMSADLVRETDSAPNLTRRVAYRPNAQALSASDLVTDIEDVPQARRDQLTALWRGQVYAAGSLPARYSHADSAEPFISTLWRREDAQTEADRVIALYSKERASFQVVLKGALTAVPSPGKAGLLRYPKYGLETGLPVIVRRIERRELTNETRLVLWG
;
A
#
# COMPACT_ATOMS: atom_id res chain seq x y z
N VAL A 1 8.38 11.29 9.53
CA VAL A 1 7.01 10.86 9.23
C VAL A 1 6.62 11.51 7.92
N GLU A 2 6.72 10.79 6.79
CA GLU A 2 6.12 11.26 5.53
C GLU A 2 4.60 11.21 5.69
N ARG A 3 3.98 12.36 5.50
CA ARG A 3 2.53 12.51 5.60
C ARG A 3 1.87 11.89 4.38
N VAL A 4 0.78 11.16 4.58
CA VAL A 4 -0.08 10.73 3.47
C VAL A 4 -0.48 11.97 2.68
N LYS A 5 -0.16 12.00 1.39
CA LYS A 5 -0.51 13.11 0.51
C LYS A 5 -1.94 12.93 0.03
N SER A 6 -2.81 13.89 0.34
CA SER A 6 -4.10 14.01 -0.34
C SER A 6 -3.89 14.77 -1.63
N TYR A 7 -4.18 14.13 -2.77
CA TYR A 7 -4.05 14.79 -4.07
C TYR A 7 -5.28 15.61 -4.39
N ALA A 8 -5.07 16.72 -5.08
CA ALA A 8 -6.14 17.60 -5.48
C ALA A 8 -6.99 16.97 -6.59
N THR A 9 -8.29 17.13 -6.48
CA THR A 9 -9.29 16.76 -7.48
C THR A 9 -10.19 17.97 -7.75
N PHE A 10 -11.03 17.94 -8.78
CA PHE A 10 -12.05 18.96 -8.93
C PHE A 10 -13.04 18.91 -7.75
N ALA A 11 -13.34 20.05 -7.17
CA ALA A 11 -14.33 20.13 -6.10
C ALA A 11 -15.71 19.72 -6.61
N ALA A 12 -16.45 18.95 -5.81
CA ALA A 12 -17.80 18.55 -6.16
C ALA A 12 -18.79 19.74 -6.21
N VAL A 13 -18.48 20.83 -5.49
CA VAL A 13 -19.25 22.10 -5.46
C VAL A 13 -18.27 23.23 -5.05
N PRO A 14 -18.29 24.41 -5.68
CA PRO A 14 -19.15 24.85 -6.76
C PRO A 14 -18.49 24.64 -8.14
N ILE A 15 -19.24 24.07 -9.04
CA ILE A 15 -18.89 23.95 -10.46
C ILE A 15 -19.78 24.93 -11.22
N GLY A 16 -19.23 25.63 -12.21
CA GLY A 16 -20.02 26.50 -13.09
C GLY A 16 -21.14 25.74 -13.80
N THR A 17 -22.15 26.45 -14.26
CA THR A 17 -23.49 25.94 -14.62
C THR A 17 -23.54 24.85 -15.68
N ASN A 18 -22.50 24.54 -16.45
CA ASN A 18 -22.56 23.55 -17.53
C ASN A 18 -21.46 22.50 -17.47
N LEU A 19 -20.94 22.23 -16.26
CA LEU A 19 -19.89 21.25 -16.02
C LEU A 19 -20.32 20.24 -14.97
N ALA A 20 -19.87 18.99 -15.08
CA ALA A 20 -20.00 17.97 -14.07
C ALA A 20 -18.63 17.34 -13.75
N ALA A 21 -18.30 17.27 -12.46
CA ALA A 21 -17.17 16.46 -12.01
C ALA A 21 -17.65 15.02 -11.79
N ARG A 22 -16.84 14.06 -12.26
CA ARG A 22 -17.08 12.61 -12.17
C ARG A 22 -15.85 11.91 -11.62
N ASP A 23 -15.96 10.64 -11.37
CA ASP A 23 -14.85 9.76 -10.95
C ASP A 23 -14.11 10.31 -9.71
N GLY A 24 -14.87 10.75 -8.70
CA GLY A 24 -14.31 11.34 -7.50
C GLY A 24 -13.66 12.70 -7.72
N GLY A 25 -14.04 13.43 -8.78
CA GLY A 25 -13.44 14.71 -9.16
C GLY A 25 -12.19 14.60 -10.03
N LEU A 26 -11.90 13.41 -10.56
CA LEU A 26 -10.77 13.19 -11.47
C LEU A 26 -11.08 13.52 -12.92
N THR A 27 -12.36 13.60 -13.28
CA THR A 27 -12.80 14.00 -14.61
C THR A 27 -13.79 15.17 -14.56
N LEU A 28 -13.72 16.01 -15.56
CA LEU A 28 -14.63 17.13 -15.79
C LEU A 28 -15.29 16.94 -17.15
N THR A 29 -16.62 16.99 -17.20
CA THR A 29 -17.41 16.79 -18.43
C THR A 29 -18.26 18.02 -18.71
N ALA A 30 -18.26 18.48 -19.96
CA ALA A 30 -19.18 19.51 -20.42
C ALA A 30 -20.61 18.93 -20.55
N LEU A 31 -21.61 19.65 -20.04
CA LEU A 31 -23.02 19.26 -20.08
C LEU A 31 -23.77 19.77 -21.32
N GLY A 32 -23.08 20.52 -22.21
CA GLY A 32 -23.67 21.12 -23.42
C GLY A 32 -24.22 22.53 -23.19
N GLY A 33 -24.70 23.16 -24.27
CA GLY A 33 -25.35 24.48 -24.19
C GLY A 33 -24.42 25.69 -24.42
N GLY A 34 -23.19 25.48 -24.87
CA GLY A 34 -22.27 26.55 -25.33
C GLY A 34 -21.72 27.49 -24.26
N ALA A 35 -22.27 27.51 -23.06
CA ALA A 35 -21.81 28.36 -21.97
C ALA A 35 -20.71 27.64 -21.16
N SER A 36 -19.61 28.32 -20.94
CA SER A 36 -18.48 27.81 -20.14
C SER A 36 -18.64 28.17 -18.67
N GLY A 37 -18.53 27.19 -17.80
CA GLY A 37 -18.30 27.40 -16.37
C GLY A 37 -16.86 27.01 -16.01
N THR A 38 -16.41 27.32 -14.79
CA THR A 38 -15.10 26.95 -14.27
C THR A 38 -15.24 26.00 -13.11
N ALA A 39 -14.48 24.91 -13.13
CA ALA A 39 -14.25 24.05 -11.99
C ALA A 39 -12.88 24.34 -11.40
N ARG A 40 -12.75 24.26 -10.08
CA ARG A 40 -11.45 24.40 -9.41
C ARG A 40 -11.20 23.23 -8.46
N SER A 41 -9.93 23.03 -8.10
CA SER A 41 -9.52 21.97 -7.17
C SER A 41 -10.05 22.20 -5.76
N ASN A 42 -10.28 21.09 -5.06
CA ASN A 42 -10.66 21.06 -3.66
C ASN A 42 -9.49 21.41 -2.71
N ILE A 43 -8.25 21.34 -3.19
CA ILE A 43 -7.04 21.64 -2.42
C ILE A 43 -6.34 22.84 -3.03
N ALA A 44 -5.93 23.78 -2.17
CA ALA A 44 -5.12 24.93 -2.51
C ALA A 44 -3.63 24.67 -2.24
N LEU A 45 -2.76 25.26 -3.05
CA LEU A 45 -1.32 25.29 -2.82
C LEU A 45 -0.90 26.66 -2.28
N ASP A 46 -0.32 26.68 -1.09
CA ASP A 46 0.21 27.90 -0.46
C ASP A 46 1.69 28.10 -0.74
N ASN A 47 2.50 27.04 -0.72
CA ASN A 47 3.96 27.08 -0.82
C ASN A 47 4.54 25.92 -1.62
N GLY A 48 5.79 26.09 -2.09
CA GLY A 48 6.57 25.03 -2.71
C GLY A 48 6.41 24.95 -4.22
N THR A 49 6.77 23.80 -4.78
CA THR A 49 6.64 23.45 -6.19
C THR A 49 5.57 22.40 -6.35
N CYS A 50 4.67 22.60 -7.28
CA CYS A 50 3.64 21.63 -7.62
C CYS A 50 3.35 21.61 -9.10
N GLY A 51 2.65 20.58 -9.55
CA GLY A 51 2.23 20.47 -10.96
C GLY A 51 0.96 19.63 -11.09
N VAL A 52 0.29 19.82 -12.21
CA VAL A 52 -0.92 19.14 -12.61
C VAL A 52 -0.89 18.87 -14.10
N GLU A 53 -1.36 17.71 -14.50
CA GLU A 53 -1.53 17.32 -15.90
C GLU A 53 -3.00 17.20 -16.24
N PHE A 54 -3.32 17.52 -17.47
CA PHE A 54 -4.66 17.44 -18.03
C PHE A 54 -4.63 16.71 -19.37
N VAL A 55 -5.61 15.86 -19.58
CA VAL A 55 -5.81 15.15 -20.85
C VAL A 55 -7.23 15.43 -21.34
N THR A 56 -7.36 15.84 -22.60
CA THR A 56 -8.66 16.11 -23.21
C THR A 56 -9.11 14.98 -24.12
N TRP A 57 -10.41 14.66 -24.07
CA TRP A 57 -11.09 13.78 -25.01
C TRP A 57 -12.32 14.45 -25.58
N GLY A 58 -12.69 14.11 -26.77
CA GLY A 58 -13.93 14.55 -27.41
C GLY A 58 -13.76 14.87 -28.89
N ASP A 59 -14.86 15.09 -29.56
CA ASP A 59 -14.89 15.47 -30.97
C ASP A 59 -14.70 16.97 -31.15
N ASP A 60 -14.27 17.35 -32.34
CA ASP A 60 -13.65 18.59 -32.72
C ASP A 60 -14.27 19.93 -32.30
N ALA A 61 -13.45 20.98 -32.35
CA ALA A 61 -13.75 22.40 -32.24
C ALA A 61 -14.19 22.94 -30.87
N GLN A 62 -13.76 22.30 -29.77
CA GLN A 62 -14.20 22.70 -28.45
C GLN A 62 -13.06 23.31 -27.65
N THR A 63 -13.37 24.29 -26.82
CA THR A 63 -12.37 25.05 -26.09
C THR A 63 -12.21 24.49 -24.69
N ALA A 64 -11.03 23.91 -24.42
CA ALA A 64 -10.57 23.63 -23.07
C ALA A 64 -9.58 24.72 -22.63
N ILE A 65 -9.86 25.34 -21.50
CA ILE A 65 -8.94 26.28 -20.85
C ILE A 65 -8.57 25.69 -19.51
N ILE A 66 -7.29 25.43 -19.32
CA ILE A 66 -6.75 24.97 -18.04
C ILE A 66 -5.95 26.08 -17.39
N GLY A 67 -5.81 26.09 -16.08
CA GLY A 67 -5.10 27.17 -15.43
C GLY A 67 -5.04 27.09 -13.92
N LEU A 68 -4.83 28.25 -13.36
CA LEU A 68 -4.73 28.48 -11.92
C LEU A 68 -5.67 29.60 -11.50
N CYS A 69 -6.21 29.52 -10.31
CA CYS A 69 -7.00 30.62 -9.74
C CYS A 69 -6.79 30.70 -8.21
N THR A 70 -7.09 31.87 -7.65
CA THR A 70 -7.23 32.01 -6.20
C THR A 70 -8.61 31.54 -5.72
N ALA A 71 -8.79 31.39 -4.42
CA ALA A 71 -10.08 31.04 -3.83
C ALA A 71 -11.20 32.08 -4.11
N SER A 72 -10.82 33.34 -4.38
CA SER A 72 -11.75 34.44 -4.68
C SER A 72 -12.11 34.58 -6.16
N ALA A 73 -11.49 33.81 -7.07
CA ALA A 73 -11.80 33.86 -8.48
C ALA A 73 -13.25 33.42 -8.77
N PRO A 74 -13.99 34.16 -9.63
CA PRO A 74 -15.36 33.81 -9.96
C PRO A 74 -15.38 32.53 -10.82
N LEU A 75 -16.32 31.63 -10.53
CA LEU A 75 -16.48 30.37 -11.27
C LEU A 75 -17.42 30.51 -12.48
N THR A 76 -17.89 31.70 -12.76
CA THR A 76 -18.73 32.04 -13.92
C THR A 76 -17.94 32.41 -15.18
N ALA A 77 -16.64 32.64 -15.02
CA ALA A 77 -15.73 32.97 -16.14
C ALA A 77 -14.62 31.92 -16.26
N ALA A 78 -14.10 31.72 -17.46
CA ALA A 78 -12.98 30.82 -17.69
C ALA A 78 -11.69 31.35 -17.00
N PRO A 79 -10.76 30.47 -16.61
CA PRO A 79 -9.47 30.89 -16.07
C PRO A 79 -8.76 31.88 -17.00
N GLY A 80 -8.18 32.94 -16.45
CA GLY A 80 -7.50 34.00 -17.19
C GLY A 80 -8.38 35.20 -17.56
N HIS A 81 -9.70 35.10 -17.42
CA HIS A 81 -10.63 36.21 -17.71
C HIS A 81 -10.76 37.24 -16.57
N ASP A 82 -10.09 37.04 -15.47
CA ASP A 82 -10.07 37.97 -14.33
C ASP A 82 -8.67 38.07 -13.71
N ALA A 83 -8.47 39.07 -12.88
CA ALA A 83 -7.18 39.31 -12.20
C ALA A 83 -6.84 38.26 -11.12
N GLN A 84 -7.75 37.34 -10.82
CA GLN A 84 -7.60 36.28 -9.81
C GLN A 84 -7.30 34.92 -10.45
N SER A 85 -7.14 34.88 -11.78
CA SER A 85 -6.89 33.64 -12.50
C SER A 85 -5.91 33.84 -13.66
N ILE A 86 -5.26 32.72 -14.05
CA ILE A 86 -4.45 32.60 -15.25
C ILE A 86 -4.92 31.38 -16.02
N GLY A 87 -5.10 31.47 -17.31
CA GLY A 87 -5.64 30.41 -18.15
C GLY A 87 -4.81 30.15 -19.39
N TRP A 88 -4.66 28.89 -19.76
CA TRP A 88 -4.07 28.42 -21.01
C TRP A 88 -5.17 27.82 -21.89
N ASN A 89 -5.49 28.51 -22.98
CA ASN A 89 -6.39 27.99 -23.99
C ASN A 89 -5.65 26.96 -24.83
N LEU A 90 -6.01 25.70 -24.68
CA LEU A 90 -5.30 24.56 -25.29
C LEU A 90 -5.45 24.54 -26.83
N ALA A 91 -6.58 24.99 -27.37
CA ALA A 91 -6.83 25.01 -28.79
C ALA A 91 -6.18 26.25 -29.47
N ALA A 92 -6.29 27.41 -28.85
CA ALA A 92 -5.77 28.66 -29.41
C ALA A 92 -4.25 28.85 -29.18
N GLY A 93 -3.66 28.12 -28.25
CA GLY A 93 -2.26 28.31 -27.86
C GLY A 93 -1.99 29.67 -27.23
N THR A 94 -2.94 30.19 -26.44
CA THR A 94 -2.82 31.50 -25.78
C THR A 94 -2.86 31.35 -24.26
N MET A 95 -2.06 32.16 -23.57
CA MET A 95 -2.09 32.28 -22.10
C MET A 95 -2.63 33.66 -21.73
N THR A 96 -3.65 33.69 -20.87
CA THR A 96 -4.35 34.91 -20.48
C THR A 96 -4.33 35.15 -18.99
N HIS A 97 -4.31 36.42 -18.57
CA HIS A 97 -4.49 36.88 -17.21
C HIS A 97 -5.17 38.26 -17.20
N GLY A 98 -6.27 38.39 -16.47
CA GLY A 98 -7.02 39.65 -16.41
C GLY A 98 -7.56 40.10 -17.79
N ASN A 99 -8.00 39.18 -18.63
CA ASN A 99 -8.40 39.38 -20.02
C ASN A 99 -7.29 39.88 -20.98
N ALA A 100 -6.04 39.87 -20.58
CA ALA A 100 -4.92 40.20 -21.42
C ALA A 100 -4.09 38.96 -21.75
N ASP A 101 -3.68 38.84 -23.01
CA ASP A 101 -2.76 37.77 -23.42
C ASP A 101 -1.36 38.05 -22.86
N ILE A 102 -0.86 37.13 -22.05
CA ILE A 102 0.50 37.18 -21.50
C ILE A 102 1.48 36.31 -22.32
N ALA A 103 0.96 35.40 -23.14
CA ALA A 103 1.70 34.66 -24.13
C ALA A 103 0.79 34.24 -25.28
N ASN A 104 1.32 34.28 -26.50
CA ASN A 104 0.66 33.88 -27.75
C ASN A 104 1.57 32.97 -28.58
N GLY A 105 0.97 32.16 -29.44
CA GLY A 105 1.72 31.26 -30.34
C GLY A 105 2.30 30.03 -29.65
N LEU A 106 1.75 29.63 -28.48
CA LEU A 106 2.04 28.34 -27.93
C LEU A 106 1.49 27.25 -28.84
N PRO A 107 2.14 26.07 -28.91
CA PRO A 107 1.58 24.97 -29.68
C PRO A 107 0.17 24.61 -29.18
N ALA A 108 -0.75 24.39 -30.11
CA ALA A 108 -2.07 23.86 -29.78
C ALA A 108 -1.92 22.43 -29.24
N VAL A 109 -2.70 22.10 -28.21
CA VAL A 109 -2.73 20.75 -27.62
C VAL A 109 -3.79 19.95 -28.38
N GLY A 110 -3.34 18.91 -29.07
CA GLY A 110 -4.21 18.00 -29.81
C GLY A 110 -4.95 17.01 -28.89
N LYS A 111 -5.89 16.26 -29.46
CA LYS A 111 -6.56 15.14 -28.78
C LYS A 111 -5.56 14.18 -28.17
N HIS A 112 -5.86 13.72 -26.96
CA HIS A 112 -5.05 12.75 -26.21
C HIS A 112 -3.62 13.21 -25.89
N GLN A 113 -3.26 14.44 -26.22
CA GLN A 113 -2.02 15.02 -25.72
C GLN A 113 -2.19 15.49 -24.27
N ILE A 114 -1.10 15.43 -23.54
CA ILE A 114 -1.07 15.82 -22.15
C ILE A 114 -0.60 17.26 -22.05
N ALA A 115 -1.43 18.13 -21.49
CA ALA A 115 -1.07 19.48 -21.10
C ALA A 115 -0.72 19.53 -19.61
N GLY A 116 0.45 20.05 -19.28
CA GLY A 116 0.92 20.13 -17.89
C GLY A 116 1.17 21.58 -17.46
N ILE A 117 0.79 21.91 -16.24
CA ILE A 117 1.13 23.18 -15.58
C ILE A 117 1.94 22.87 -14.33
N ARG A 118 3.13 23.46 -14.23
CA ARG A 118 3.97 23.43 -13.03
C ARG A 118 4.14 24.83 -12.47
N VAL A 119 4.06 24.94 -11.15
CA VAL A 119 4.21 26.18 -10.40
C VAL A 119 5.37 26.04 -9.43
N GLU A 120 6.24 27.04 -9.44
CA GLU A 120 7.33 27.17 -8.47
C GLU A 120 7.13 28.45 -7.65
N ARG A 121 6.58 28.33 -6.46
CA ARG A 121 6.27 29.47 -5.59
C ARG A 121 7.52 30.19 -5.08
N THR A 122 8.61 29.45 -4.88
CA THR A 122 9.90 30.03 -4.41
C THR A 122 10.54 30.99 -5.42
N THR A 123 10.38 30.69 -6.70
CA THR A 123 10.91 31.53 -7.80
C THR A 123 9.82 32.36 -8.48
N ASN A 124 8.58 32.22 -8.02
CA ASN A 124 7.39 32.86 -8.58
C ASN A 124 7.22 32.60 -10.08
N LYS A 125 7.43 31.36 -10.51
CA LYS A 125 7.38 30.91 -11.91
C LYS A 125 6.19 30.00 -12.17
N ILE A 126 5.67 30.07 -13.40
CA ILE A 126 4.73 29.11 -13.98
C ILE A 126 5.32 28.56 -15.28
N GLN A 127 5.22 27.27 -15.47
CA GLN A 127 5.73 26.53 -16.62
C GLN A 127 4.61 25.68 -17.23
N CYS A 128 4.54 25.69 -18.56
CA CYS A 128 3.59 24.88 -19.33
C CYS A 128 4.32 23.81 -20.14
N TYR A 129 3.73 22.63 -20.19
CA TYR A 129 4.29 21.46 -20.86
C TYR A 129 3.25 20.85 -21.80
N ILE A 130 3.71 20.34 -22.94
CA ILE A 130 2.96 19.37 -23.74
C ILE A 130 3.75 18.07 -23.71
N SER A 131 3.18 17.06 -23.07
CA SER A 131 3.86 15.80 -22.74
C SER A 131 5.18 16.06 -22.00
N GLN A 132 6.33 15.70 -22.56
CA GLN A 132 7.64 15.88 -21.94
C GLN A 132 8.30 17.25 -22.27
N THR A 133 7.71 18.04 -23.15
CA THR A 133 8.34 19.25 -23.67
C THR A 133 7.81 20.50 -22.97
N LYS A 134 8.70 21.29 -22.35
CA LYS A 134 8.36 22.63 -21.85
C LYS A 134 8.11 23.56 -23.03
N VAL A 135 6.91 24.09 -23.15
CA VAL A 135 6.48 24.96 -24.23
C VAL A 135 6.47 26.43 -23.84
N TRP A 136 6.41 26.73 -22.57
CA TRP A 136 6.42 28.11 -22.07
C TRP A 136 6.85 28.20 -20.60
N GLU A 137 7.43 29.36 -20.25
CA GLU A 137 7.72 29.73 -18.85
C GLU A 137 7.53 31.25 -18.69
N GLY A 138 6.88 31.64 -17.59
CA GLY A 138 6.66 33.04 -17.27
C GLY A 138 6.60 33.31 -15.78
N ASN A 139 6.45 34.58 -15.42
CA ASN A 139 6.21 34.96 -14.03
C ASN A 139 4.78 34.63 -13.65
N LEU A 140 4.59 34.15 -12.42
CA LEU A 140 3.28 33.87 -11.87
C LEU A 140 2.68 35.18 -11.32
N PRO A 141 1.62 35.74 -11.93
CA PRO A 141 1.04 37.01 -11.51
C PRO A 141 0.12 36.88 -10.28
N LEU A 142 -0.20 35.65 -9.86
CA LEU A 142 -1.14 35.38 -8.78
C LEU A 142 -0.43 35.30 -7.41
N THR A 143 -1.07 35.84 -6.39
CA THR A 143 -0.61 35.80 -4.99
C THR A 143 -1.61 35.02 -4.13
N GLY A 144 -1.17 34.54 -2.96
CA GLY A 144 -2.01 33.74 -2.03
C GLY A 144 -2.11 32.28 -2.44
N ALA A 145 -3.03 31.57 -1.81
CA ALA A 145 -3.27 30.14 -2.07
C ALA A 145 -3.85 29.92 -3.47
N LEU A 146 -3.28 28.97 -4.21
CA LEU A 146 -3.65 28.67 -5.60
C LEU A 146 -4.37 27.35 -5.71
N HIS A 147 -5.40 27.34 -6.53
CA HIS A 147 -6.09 26.16 -7.01
C HIS A 147 -5.77 25.93 -8.48
N PHE A 148 -5.69 24.68 -8.93
CA PHE A 148 -5.80 24.46 -10.37
C PHE A 148 -7.27 24.64 -10.79
N ALA A 149 -7.49 25.09 -12.01
CA ALA A 149 -8.80 25.40 -12.55
C ALA A 149 -8.93 24.91 -13.99
N ALA A 150 -10.13 24.58 -14.40
CA ALA A 150 -10.42 24.24 -15.78
C ALA A 150 -11.80 24.71 -16.19
N SER A 151 -11.92 25.12 -17.46
CA SER A 151 -13.17 25.44 -18.12
C SER A 151 -13.27 24.66 -19.41
N LEU A 152 -14.44 24.06 -19.66
CA LEU A 152 -14.75 23.34 -20.87
C LEU A 152 -15.97 24.01 -21.54
N SER A 153 -15.92 24.19 -22.85
CA SER A 153 -17.07 24.63 -23.63
C SER A 153 -17.35 23.62 -24.73
N SER A 154 -18.60 23.12 -24.77
CA SER A 154 -19.08 22.17 -25.75
C SER A 154 -20.54 22.45 -26.09
N GLU A 155 -20.89 22.37 -27.37
CA GLU A 155 -22.29 22.45 -27.81
C GLU A 155 -23.07 21.17 -27.48
N GLN A 156 -22.40 20.03 -27.34
CA GLN A 156 -22.99 18.74 -27.05
C GLN A 156 -22.63 18.27 -25.63
N ALA A 157 -23.59 17.72 -24.92
CA ALA A 157 -23.36 17.09 -23.62
C ALA A 157 -22.42 15.88 -23.74
N GLY A 158 -21.33 15.87 -22.95
CA GLY A 158 -20.33 14.81 -23.00
C GLY A 158 -19.36 14.91 -24.19
N GLY A 159 -19.49 15.91 -25.05
CA GLY A 159 -18.62 16.08 -26.23
C GLY A 159 -17.17 16.42 -25.89
N LEU A 160 -16.91 16.93 -24.69
CA LEU A 160 -15.55 17.22 -24.21
C LEU A 160 -15.41 16.76 -22.76
N ILE A 161 -14.37 15.97 -22.53
CA ILE A 161 -13.99 15.45 -21.21
C ILE A 161 -12.55 15.87 -20.92
N LEU A 162 -12.26 16.28 -19.71
CA LEU A 162 -10.94 16.60 -19.21
C LEU A 162 -10.62 15.73 -18.00
N ALA A 163 -9.57 14.93 -18.06
CA ALA A 163 -9.05 14.27 -16.85
C ALA A 163 -7.89 15.05 -16.27
N VAL A 164 -7.75 14.92 -14.95
CA VAL A 164 -6.70 15.58 -14.18
C VAL A 164 -5.80 14.56 -13.48
N ASN A 165 -4.49 14.80 -13.57
CA ASN A 165 -3.48 14.11 -12.78
C ASN A 165 -2.71 15.15 -11.95
N ALA A 166 -2.97 15.19 -10.67
CA ALA A 166 -2.27 16.07 -9.72
C ALA A 166 -1.22 15.29 -8.91
N GLY A 167 -0.68 14.22 -9.47
CA GLY A 167 0.29 13.33 -8.83
C GLY A 167 -0.30 12.00 -8.35
N GLN A 168 -1.60 11.71 -8.62
CA GLN A 168 -2.24 10.44 -8.30
C GLN A 168 -1.69 9.29 -9.15
N TRP A 169 -1.28 9.59 -10.38
CA TRP A 169 -0.77 8.63 -11.35
C TRP A 169 0.69 8.91 -11.70
N ILE A 170 1.32 8.01 -12.41
CA ILE A 170 2.67 8.25 -12.92
C ILE A 170 2.63 9.47 -13.85
N PRO A 171 3.44 10.50 -13.60
CA PRO A 171 3.45 11.69 -14.41
C PRO A 171 3.95 11.38 -15.82
N ALA A 172 3.20 11.81 -16.83
CA ALA A 172 3.64 11.76 -18.22
C ALA A 172 4.39 13.05 -18.64
N SER A 173 4.43 14.05 -17.73
CA SER A 173 5.22 15.26 -17.94
C SER A 173 5.91 15.70 -16.64
N PRO A 174 6.98 16.51 -16.72
CA PRO A 174 7.62 17.10 -15.54
C PRO A 174 6.68 17.99 -14.71
N ALA A 175 5.55 18.42 -15.28
CA ALA A 175 4.57 19.24 -14.58
C ALA A 175 3.98 18.52 -13.38
N ALA A 176 3.47 17.29 -13.56
CA ALA A 176 2.85 16.53 -12.47
C ALA A 176 3.85 15.81 -11.58
N ALA A 177 5.14 15.74 -11.94
CA ALA A 177 6.17 15.07 -11.13
C ALA A 177 6.30 15.64 -9.71
N ALA A 178 5.97 16.91 -9.49
CA ALA A 178 5.96 17.54 -8.19
C ALA A 178 4.66 17.27 -7.38
N GLY A 179 3.60 16.83 -8.09
CA GLY A 179 2.27 16.65 -7.54
C GLY A 179 1.59 17.93 -7.04
N TRP A 180 0.29 17.97 -7.08
CA TRP A 180 -0.50 19.03 -6.42
C TRP A 180 -1.17 18.41 -5.20
N ALA A 181 -0.47 18.46 -4.06
CA ALA A 181 -0.94 17.87 -2.82
C ALA A 181 -0.77 18.85 -1.66
N GLN A 182 -1.76 18.89 -0.81
CA GLN A 182 -1.62 19.58 0.47
C GLN A 182 -0.96 18.64 1.48
N PRO A 183 0.01 19.10 2.29
CA PRO A 183 0.41 18.36 3.48
C PRO A 183 -0.83 18.07 4.32
N ALA A 184 -0.97 16.82 4.79
CA ALA A 184 -2.08 16.50 5.69
C ALA A 184 -2.14 17.52 6.82
N PRO A 185 -3.33 18.04 7.19
CA PRO A 185 -3.45 18.99 8.29
C PRO A 185 -2.84 18.39 9.54
N ALA A 186 -2.20 19.23 10.35
CA ALA A 186 -1.67 18.79 11.64
C ALA A 186 -2.84 18.23 12.47
N PRO A 187 -2.71 17.04 13.04
CA PRO A 187 -3.81 16.36 13.70
C PRO A 187 -4.30 17.17 14.91
N VAL A 188 -5.55 17.58 14.85
CA VAL A 188 -6.17 18.37 15.90
C VAL A 188 -6.30 17.54 17.20
N ALA A 189 -6.60 16.25 17.08
CA ALA A 189 -6.76 15.36 18.23
C ALA A 189 -5.43 15.05 18.95
N ALA A 190 -4.28 15.07 18.27
CA ALA A 190 -2.99 14.96 18.94
C ALA A 190 -2.71 16.15 19.86
N ARG A 191 -3.24 17.33 19.54
CA ARG A 191 -3.13 18.51 20.41
C ARG A 191 -4.03 18.42 21.64
N ILE A 192 -5.20 17.79 21.53
CA ILE A 192 -6.10 17.59 22.67
C ILE A 192 -5.48 16.56 23.63
N ALA A 193 -4.99 15.45 23.11
CA ALA A 193 -4.32 14.43 23.92
C ALA A 193 -2.99 14.93 24.52
N GLU A 194 -2.20 15.71 23.78
CA GLU A 194 -0.98 16.34 24.30
C GLU A 194 -1.24 17.47 25.30
N ARG A 195 -2.29 18.27 25.10
CA ARG A 195 -2.63 19.36 26.02
C ARG A 195 -3.09 18.86 27.38
N ASP A 196 -3.93 17.84 27.40
CA ASP A 196 -4.40 17.25 28.67
C ASP A 196 -3.28 16.48 29.39
N TYR A 197 -2.25 16.07 28.67
CA TYR A 197 -1.11 15.33 29.20
C TYR A 197 0.03 16.22 29.72
N LEU A 198 0.18 17.42 29.18
CA LEU A 198 1.21 18.38 29.58
C LEU A 198 0.73 19.38 30.66
N ASP A 199 -0.57 19.38 30.94
CA ASP A 199 -1.08 20.20 32.01
C ASP A 199 -0.80 19.50 33.34
N ASP A 200 -0.12 20.18 34.26
CA ASP A 200 0.46 19.73 35.54
C ASP A 200 -0.50 19.03 36.54
N THR A 201 -1.66 18.63 36.08
CA THR A 201 -2.68 17.97 36.89
C THR A 201 -2.89 16.51 36.50
N HIS A 202 -1.90 15.67 36.78
CA HIS A 202 -1.98 14.21 36.63
C HIS A 202 -3.24 13.58 37.25
N ALA A 203 -3.84 14.22 38.23
CA ALA A 203 -5.07 13.80 38.88
C ALA A 203 -6.34 13.89 37.99
N ARG A 204 -6.36 14.77 37.00
CA ARG A 204 -7.51 14.90 36.08
C ARG A 204 -7.57 13.82 35.01
N TYR A 205 -6.43 13.30 34.60
CA TYR A 205 -6.33 12.28 33.56
C TYR A 205 -6.91 10.94 34.04
N GLU A 206 -6.72 10.59 35.28
CA GLU A 206 -7.20 9.35 35.89
C GLU A 206 -8.72 9.29 36.03
N GLY A 207 -9.36 10.43 36.14
CA GLY A 207 -10.81 10.52 36.22
C GLY A 207 -11.52 10.43 34.86
N LEU A 208 -10.80 10.58 33.76
CA LEU A 208 -11.40 10.62 32.42
C LEU A 208 -11.38 9.27 31.74
N LEU A 209 -10.37 8.43 31.95
CA LEU A 209 -10.31 7.09 31.38
C LEU A 209 -11.12 6.13 32.25
N VAL A 210 -12.24 5.64 31.73
CA VAL A 210 -13.16 4.74 32.45
C VAL A 210 -12.90 3.27 32.09
N ASP A 211 -12.46 2.99 30.86
CA ASP A 211 -12.07 1.66 30.41
C ASP A 211 -11.10 1.78 29.23
N GLY A 212 -10.26 0.78 29.03
CA GLY A 212 -9.34 0.74 27.91
C GLY A 212 -8.74 -0.63 27.71
N MET A 213 -8.82 -1.15 26.49
CA MET A 213 -8.23 -2.40 26.09
C MET A 213 -7.39 -2.21 24.84
N THR A 214 -6.14 -2.66 24.89
CA THR A 214 -5.26 -2.72 23.71
C THR A 214 -4.92 -4.17 23.39
N VAL A 215 -5.00 -4.53 22.13
CA VAL A 215 -4.69 -5.88 21.65
C VAL A 215 -3.56 -5.78 20.62
N ILE A 216 -2.46 -6.46 20.91
CA ILE A 216 -1.34 -6.64 19.99
C ILE A 216 -1.25 -8.12 19.67
N GLU A 217 -1.51 -8.47 18.46
CA GLU A 217 -1.48 -9.87 18.03
C GLU A 217 -0.49 -10.03 16.87
N ALA A 218 0.47 -10.95 17.02
CA ALA A 218 1.27 -11.44 15.91
C ALA A 218 0.55 -12.62 15.29
N LEU A 219 0.14 -12.44 14.05
CA LEU A 219 -0.97 -13.18 13.57
C LEU A 219 -0.77 -14.05 12.41
N GLY A 220 -1.73 -14.91 12.26
CA GLY A 220 -2.14 -15.61 11.09
C GLY A 220 -1.54 -16.99 10.91
N PHE A 221 -0.40 -17.35 11.50
CA PHE A 221 0.29 -18.61 11.21
C PHE A 221 0.09 -19.74 12.22
N TRP A 222 -0.78 -19.53 13.15
CA TRP A 222 -1.04 -20.52 14.19
C TRP A 222 -1.91 -21.67 13.69
N SER A 223 -2.54 -21.46 12.53
CA SER A 223 -3.12 -22.50 11.72
C SER A 223 -2.51 -22.40 10.33
N TRP A 224 -1.94 -23.47 9.80
CA TRP A 224 -1.41 -23.52 8.44
C TRP A 224 -2.45 -23.23 7.34
N LYS A 225 -3.73 -23.17 7.73
CA LYS A 225 -4.89 -22.87 6.88
C LYS A 225 -5.26 -21.38 6.86
N ASP A 226 -4.92 -20.64 7.91
CA ASP A 226 -5.38 -19.26 8.07
C ASP A 226 -4.25 -18.26 7.84
N ALA A 227 -4.28 -17.66 6.66
CA ALA A 227 -3.27 -16.69 6.24
C ALA A 227 -3.65 -15.21 6.50
N ALA A 228 -4.82 -14.94 7.09
CA ALA A 228 -5.28 -13.57 7.30
C ALA A 228 -4.92 -13.05 8.70
N PRO A 229 -4.25 -11.90 8.82
CA PRO A 229 -4.02 -11.26 10.10
C PRO A 229 -5.34 -10.66 10.62
N ASN A 230 -5.57 -10.72 11.92
CA ASN A 230 -6.63 -9.96 12.54
C ASN A 230 -6.19 -8.50 12.72
N ALA A 231 -7.08 -7.56 12.58
CA ALA A 231 -6.76 -6.16 12.79
C ALA A 231 -6.44 -5.92 14.28
N THR A 232 -5.31 -5.28 14.54
CA THR A 232 -4.99 -4.74 15.84
C THR A 232 -5.97 -3.60 16.13
N ALA A 233 -6.75 -3.70 17.18
CA ALA A 233 -7.73 -2.70 17.55
C ALA A 233 -7.56 -2.30 19.03
N ALA A 234 -7.95 -1.09 19.34
CA ALA A 234 -8.07 -0.64 20.74
C ALA A 234 -9.41 0.09 20.91
N GLU A 235 -9.95 0.00 22.09
CA GLU A 235 -11.14 0.72 22.49
C GLU A 235 -10.86 1.41 23.82
N VAL A 236 -11.18 2.69 23.90
CA VAL A 236 -10.96 3.52 25.08
C VAL A 236 -12.24 4.27 25.39
N SER A 237 -12.71 4.17 26.61
CA SER A 237 -13.86 4.94 27.11
C SER A 237 -13.37 6.06 28.02
N ILE A 238 -13.78 7.29 27.71
CA ILE A 238 -13.45 8.49 28.47
C ILE A 238 -14.70 9.12 29.07
N LEU A 239 -14.54 9.69 30.25
CA LEU A 239 -15.58 10.46 30.92
C LEU A 239 -15.55 11.91 30.43
N ASP A 240 -16.66 12.40 29.92
CA ASP A 240 -16.83 13.76 29.36
C ASP A 240 -17.99 14.49 30.07
N VAL A 241 -17.75 14.92 31.30
CA VAL A 241 -18.77 15.56 32.13
C VAL A 241 -19.06 17.00 31.69
N ASP A 242 -18.09 17.66 31.09
CA ASP A 242 -18.13 19.07 30.75
C ASP A 242 -18.21 19.35 29.23
N GLY A 243 -18.39 18.28 28.43
CA GLY A 243 -18.59 18.39 26.98
C GLY A 243 -17.33 18.81 26.19
N ARG A 244 -16.14 18.77 26.82
CA ARG A 244 -14.88 19.18 26.16
C ARG A 244 -14.50 18.30 24.98
N PHE A 245 -15.02 17.09 24.92
CA PHE A 245 -14.79 16.14 23.84
C PHE A 245 -15.93 16.08 22.82
N ASP A 246 -16.91 16.96 22.91
CA ASP A 246 -18.02 17.02 21.92
C ASP A 246 -17.51 17.28 20.50
N ALA A 247 -16.41 18.02 20.34
CA ALA A 247 -15.76 18.22 19.04
C ALA A 247 -15.28 16.91 18.41
N LEU A 248 -14.92 15.89 19.20
CA LEU A 248 -14.55 14.58 18.68
C LEU A 248 -15.77 13.85 18.06
N VAL A 249 -16.96 14.05 18.65
CA VAL A 249 -18.21 13.46 18.20
C VAL A 249 -18.67 14.05 16.87
N MET A 250 -18.35 15.32 16.62
CA MET A 250 -18.70 16.03 15.38
C MET A 250 -17.90 15.59 14.15
N ASN A 251 -17.17 14.49 14.23
CA ASN A 251 -16.35 13.87 13.17
C ASN A 251 -15.14 14.70 12.68
N GLU A 252 -14.83 15.81 13.29
CA GLU A 252 -13.66 16.63 12.92
C GLU A 252 -12.33 15.95 13.27
N ALA A 253 -12.35 14.98 14.18
CA ALA A 253 -11.16 14.28 14.68
C ALA A 253 -10.99 12.85 14.14
N VAL A 254 -11.97 12.29 13.42
CA VAL A 254 -11.85 10.97 12.80
C VAL A 254 -10.68 10.96 11.82
N GLY A 255 -9.83 9.95 11.92
CA GLY A 255 -8.58 9.87 11.17
C GLY A 255 -7.37 10.47 11.88
N SER A 256 -7.55 11.15 13.01
CA SER A 256 -6.45 11.76 13.77
C SER A 256 -5.63 10.71 14.52
N PRO A 257 -4.29 10.90 14.64
CA PRO A 257 -3.45 10.02 15.43
C PRO A 257 -3.71 10.21 16.92
N VAL A 258 -3.85 9.09 17.63
CA VAL A 258 -4.00 9.00 19.07
C VAL A 258 -2.80 8.27 19.65
N THR A 259 -2.16 8.82 20.66
CA THR A 259 -1.07 8.17 21.37
C THR A 259 -1.54 7.78 22.77
N LEU A 260 -1.51 6.51 23.08
CA LEU A 260 -1.67 6.01 24.43
C LEU A 260 -0.30 6.06 25.15
N ARG A 261 -0.32 6.46 26.42
CA ARG A 261 0.88 6.49 27.27
C ARG A 261 0.53 5.87 28.61
N ARG A 262 1.46 5.16 29.20
CA ARG A 262 1.30 4.54 30.52
C ARG A 262 2.13 5.29 31.54
N LEU A 263 1.51 5.76 32.61
CA LEU A 263 2.20 6.34 33.74
C LEU A 263 2.47 5.25 34.79
N ASN A 264 3.74 4.98 35.06
CA ASN A 264 4.13 4.18 36.20
C ASN A 264 4.16 5.07 37.45
N ARG A 265 3.16 4.92 38.32
CA ARG A 265 3.03 5.75 39.54
C ARG A 265 4.15 5.53 40.57
N ALA A 266 4.79 4.38 40.56
CA ALA A 266 5.83 4.07 41.54
C ALA A 266 7.09 4.91 41.34
N ASN A 267 7.42 5.24 40.09
CA ASN A 267 8.61 5.98 39.72
C ASN A 267 8.34 7.22 38.85
N ASN A 268 7.07 7.54 38.63
CA ASN A 268 6.59 8.65 37.82
C ASN A 268 7.15 8.65 36.36
N THR A 269 7.41 7.48 35.80
CA THR A 269 7.89 7.33 34.44
C THR A 269 6.75 7.08 33.48
N ILE A 270 6.83 7.70 32.31
CA ILE A 270 5.87 7.57 31.24
C ILE A 270 6.47 6.65 30.16
N THR A 271 5.75 5.61 29.81
CA THR A 271 6.12 4.69 28.73
C THR A 271 5.09 4.75 27.59
N PRO A 272 5.52 4.51 26.34
CA PRO A 272 4.58 4.37 25.24
C PRO A 272 3.55 3.27 25.51
N GLY A 273 2.28 3.54 25.20
CA GLY A 273 1.18 2.58 25.27
C GLY A 273 0.61 2.21 23.90
N GLY A 274 1.18 2.80 22.85
CA GLY A 274 0.82 2.57 21.46
C GLY A 274 0.38 3.84 20.75
N ARG A 275 0.60 3.86 19.44
CA ARG A 275 0.12 4.89 18.51
C ARG A 275 -1.02 4.32 17.70
N TRP A 276 -2.12 5.03 17.66
CA TRP A 276 -3.38 4.59 17.07
C TRP A 276 -3.94 5.69 16.18
N ARG A 277 -4.96 5.35 15.42
CA ARG A 277 -5.78 6.31 14.67
C ARG A 277 -7.20 6.23 15.19
N LEU A 278 -7.83 7.37 15.38
CA LEU A 278 -9.24 7.44 15.75
C LEU A 278 -10.09 7.01 14.55
N ASP A 279 -10.80 5.88 14.70
CA ASP A 279 -11.66 5.32 13.67
C ASP A 279 -13.10 5.80 13.84
N ALA A 280 -13.58 5.80 15.09
CA ALA A 280 -14.92 6.25 15.40
C ALA A 280 -15.01 6.76 16.83
N VAL A 281 -15.93 7.68 17.06
CA VAL A 281 -16.36 8.10 18.37
C VAL A 281 -17.83 7.77 18.52
N SER A 282 -18.21 7.09 19.58
CA SER A 282 -19.60 6.84 19.93
C SER A 282 -19.91 7.42 21.31
N VAL A 283 -21.11 7.92 21.46
CA VAL A 283 -21.65 8.39 22.74
C VAL A 283 -22.39 7.22 23.35
N SER A 284 -21.91 6.71 24.49
CA SER A 284 -22.61 5.66 25.21
C SER A 284 -23.69 6.20 26.15
N ASP A 285 -23.47 7.38 26.69
CA ASP A 285 -24.41 8.20 27.45
C ASP A 285 -23.96 9.68 27.47
N ASP A 286 -24.66 10.55 28.17
CA ASP A 286 -24.36 11.99 28.21
C ASP A 286 -22.96 12.33 28.69
N HIS A 287 -22.30 11.41 29.41
CA HIS A 287 -21.02 11.65 30.04
C HIS A 287 -19.89 10.76 29.56
N HIS A 288 -20.19 9.75 28.74
CA HIS A 288 -19.17 8.82 28.26
C HIS A 288 -19.01 8.87 26.75
N ARG A 289 -17.75 8.96 26.32
CA ARG A 289 -17.34 8.86 24.91
C ARG A 289 -16.49 7.62 24.73
N ARG A 290 -16.90 6.76 23.83
CA ARG A 290 -16.14 5.55 23.45
C ARG A 290 -15.39 5.82 22.18
N LEU A 291 -14.07 5.75 22.26
CA LEU A 291 -13.15 5.92 21.14
C LEU A 291 -12.79 4.54 20.61
N ARG A 292 -13.13 4.26 19.35
CA ARG A 292 -12.62 3.11 18.64
C ARG A 292 -11.34 3.53 17.92
N LEU A 293 -10.27 2.82 18.20
CA LEU A 293 -8.95 3.10 17.68
C LEU A 293 -8.53 1.96 16.75
N THR A 294 -8.03 2.31 15.58
CA THR A 294 -7.48 1.37 14.61
C THR A 294 -5.98 1.51 14.50
N ASP A 295 -5.36 0.52 13.91
CA ASP A 295 -3.95 0.58 13.56
C ASP A 295 -3.71 1.77 12.61
N PRO A 296 -2.75 2.67 12.89
CA PRO A 296 -2.42 3.78 12.00
C PRO A 296 -1.81 3.33 10.67
N HIS A 297 -1.69 2.04 10.44
CA HIS A 297 -1.16 1.46 9.19
C HIS A 297 -2.20 1.35 8.07
N ASP A 298 -3.18 2.27 8.01
CA ASP A 298 -4.03 2.46 6.82
C ASP A 298 -3.19 2.70 5.55
N ALA A 299 -1.94 3.17 5.72
CA ALA A 299 -0.99 3.23 4.63
C ALA A 299 -0.78 1.87 3.95
N LEU A 300 -0.92 0.75 4.67
CA LEU A 300 -0.86 -0.60 4.10
C LEU A 300 -2.06 -0.93 3.19
N ASP A 301 -3.16 -0.21 3.31
CA ASP A 301 -4.32 -0.35 2.43
C ASP A 301 -4.22 0.51 1.17
N THR A 302 -3.13 1.27 1.04
CA THR A 302 -2.81 2.02 -0.17
C THR A 302 -2.43 1.07 -1.30
N PRO A 303 -2.90 1.32 -2.54
CA PRO A 303 -2.47 0.58 -3.71
C PRO A 303 -0.96 0.69 -3.92
N ILE A 304 -0.31 -0.43 -4.30
CA ILE A 304 1.15 -0.46 -4.55
C ILE A 304 1.53 0.02 -5.95
N SER A 305 0.59 -0.01 -6.90
CA SER A 305 0.81 0.58 -8.22
C SER A 305 0.94 2.10 -8.09
N ARG A 306 1.95 2.66 -8.75
CA ARG A 306 2.19 4.12 -8.73
C ARG A 306 1.20 4.92 -9.56
N GLY A 307 0.25 4.26 -10.22
CA GLY A 307 -0.80 4.91 -10.99
C GLY A 307 -1.59 3.93 -11.85
N VAL A 308 -2.35 4.52 -12.77
CA VAL A 308 -3.10 3.80 -13.79
C VAL A 308 -2.68 4.30 -15.17
N PHE A 309 -2.87 3.46 -16.18
CA PHE A 309 -2.62 3.87 -17.55
C PHE A 309 -3.56 4.99 -17.96
N LEU A 310 -3.00 5.97 -18.67
CA LEU A 310 -3.77 7.08 -19.21
C LEU A 310 -4.63 6.61 -20.39
N PRO A 311 -5.70 7.34 -20.72
CA PRO A 311 -6.64 6.95 -21.76
C PRO A 311 -6.10 6.96 -23.19
N ASN A 312 -4.93 7.54 -23.42
CA ASN A 312 -4.24 7.48 -24.72
C ASN A 312 -3.84 6.05 -25.14
N LEU A 313 -3.97 5.09 -24.22
CA LEU A 313 -3.81 3.65 -24.45
C LEU A 313 -5.15 2.94 -24.23
N PRO A 314 -6.10 2.96 -25.19
CA PRO A 314 -7.50 2.53 -24.94
C PRO A 314 -7.63 1.12 -24.38
N ALA A 315 -6.78 0.18 -24.78
CA ALA A 315 -6.79 -1.20 -24.30
C ALA A 315 -6.34 -1.33 -22.83
N LEU A 316 -5.57 -0.38 -22.33
CA LEU A 316 -5.00 -0.33 -20.99
C LEU A 316 -5.61 0.75 -20.11
N ALA A 317 -6.42 1.63 -20.70
CA ALA A 317 -6.98 2.80 -20.03
C ALA A 317 -7.55 2.48 -18.65
N PHE A 318 -7.10 3.23 -17.64
CA PHE A 318 -7.50 3.11 -16.23
C PHE A 318 -7.12 1.80 -15.54
N LYS A 319 -6.44 0.86 -16.22
CA LYS A 319 -5.89 -0.31 -15.54
C LYS A 319 -4.68 0.10 -14.69
N PRO A 320 -4.45 -0.54 -13.54
CA PRO A 320 -3.25 -0.30 -12.75
C PRO A 320 -2.00 -0.60 -13.57
N ILE A 321 -0.97 0.21 -13.38
CA ILE A 321 0.33 -0.09 -13.96
C ILE A 321 0.93 -1.27 -13.21
N PRO A 322 1.42 -2.31 -13.91
CA PRO A 322 1.94 -3.50 -13.26
C PRO A 322 3.12 -3.22 -12.35
N VAL A 323 3.21 -3.97 -11.26
CA VAL A 323 4.27 -3.87 -10.26
C VAL A 323 5.08 -5.16 -10.25
N VAL A 324 6.41 -5.01 -10.27
CA VAL A 324 7.37 -6.10 -10.14
C VAL A 324 8.29 -5.84 -8.97
N ILE A 325 8.43 -6.82 -8.09
CA ILE A 325 9.38 -6.82 -6.96
C ILE A 325 10.20 -8.12 -7.04
N GLY A 326 11.51 -8.02 -7.17
CA GLY A 326 12.40 -9.18 -7.33
C GLY A 326 12.29 -9.83 -8.70
N ALA A 327 12.47 -11.15 -8.76
CA ALA A 327 12.46 -11.94 -9.98
C ALA A 327 11.08 -12.53 -10.28
N VAL A 328 10.53 -12.26 -11.45
CA VAL A 328 9.20 -12.71 -11.87
C VAL A 328 9.25 -13.37 -13.22
N ALA A 329 8.52 -14.48 -13.36
CA ALA A 329 8.42 -15.25 -14.57
C ALA A 329 7.14 -14.94 -15.35
N SER A 330 7.20 -15.04 -16.67
CA SER A 330 6.06 -14.87 -17.59
C SER A 330 5.28 -13.58 -17.37
N VAL A 331 5.97 -12.47 -17.16
CA VAL A 331 5.34 -11.13 -17.04
C VAL A 331 4.80 -10.72 -18.40
N PRO A 332 3.49 -10.41 -18.53
CA PRO A 332 2.93 -9.99 -19.80
C PRO A 332 3.47 -8.61 -20.20
N ALA A 333 3.97 -8.52 -21.41
CA ALA A 333 4.38 -7.26 -22.00
C ALA A 333 3.18 -6.61 -22.70
N LEU A 334 2.64 -5.56 -22.09
CA LEU A 334 1.39 -4.92 -22.51
C LEU A 334 1.63 -3.96 -23.70
N SER A 335 0.81 -4.07 -24.75
CA SER A 335 0.97 -3.21 -25.95
C SER A 335 0.78 -1.74 -25.62
N ALA A 336 1.80 -0.92 -25.89
CA ALA A 336 1.81 0.52 -25.63
C ALA A 336 1.62 1.36 -26.91
N ASN A 337 1.56 0.72 -28.07
CA ASN A 337 1.29 1.35 -29.35
C ASN A 337 0.42 0.44 -30.24
N ASN A 338 -0.03 0.95 -31.39
CA ASN A 338 -0.98 0.24 -32.26
C ASN A 338 -0.38 -0.95 -32.99
N ASP A 339 0.91 -0.97 -33.28
CA ASP A 339 1.60 -2.05 -33.96
C ASP A 339 2.23 -3.08 -32.99
N GLY A 340 2.21 -2.80 -31.69
CA GLY A 340 2.72 -3.68 -30.65
C GLY A 340 4.24 -3.74 -30.55
N THR A 341 4.99 -2.87 -31.24
CA THR A 341 6.46 -2.82 -31.16
C THR A 341 6.98 -2.17 -29.89
N VAL A 342 6.15 -1.35 -29.22
CA VAL A 342 6.43 -0.80 -27.90
C VAL A 342 5.52 -1.45 -26.88
N ARG A 343 6.11 -2.06 -25.85
CA ARG A 343 5.37 -2.80 -24.84
C ARG A 343 5.74 -2.34 -23.43
N PHE A 344 4.75 -2.14 -22.62
CA PHE A 344 4.92 -1.73 -21.22
C PHE A 344 5.07 -2.95 -20.33
N LEU A 345 6.06 -2.94 -19.41
CA LEU A 345 6.36 -4.02 -18.50
C LEU A 345 5.90 -3.71 -17.06
N THR A 346 6.35 -2.58 -16.51
CA THR A 346 6.17 -2.26 -15.09
C THR A 346 6.42 -0.78 -14.82
N ASP A 347 6.09 -0.32 -13.61
CA ASP A 347 6.25 1.06 -13.14
C ASP A 347 7.65 1.41 -12.62
N ASN A 348 8.58 0.46 -12.58
CA ASN A 348 9.97 0.67 -12.17
C ASN A 348 10.95 0.08 -13.18
N ALA A 349 12.21 0.46 -13.07
CA ALA A 349 13.26 -0.13 -13.90
C ALA A 349 13.38 -1.63 -13.65
N VAL A 350 13.44 -2.41 -14.72
CA VAL A 350 13.64 -3.86 -14.66
C VAL A 350 14.71 -4.32 -15.64
N HIS A 351 15.29 -5.47 -15.35
CA HIS A 351 16.24 -6.18 -16.18
C HIS A 351 15.52 -7.39 -16.78
N VAL A 352 15.49 -7.47 -18.10
CA VAL A 352 14.83 -8.54 -18.86
C VAL A 352 15.85 -9.62 -19.20
N ALA A 353 15.57 -10.85 -18.80
CA ALA A 353 16.40 -12.02 -19.10
C ALA A 353 15.95 -12.70 -20.41
N ASP A 354 14.70 -13.11 -20.44
CA ASP A 354 14.09 -13.82 -21.56
C ASP A 354 12.85 -13.06 -22.04
N VAL A 355 12.69 -12.98 -23.37
CA VAL A 355 11.47 -12.50 -24.02
C VAL A 355 10.93 -13.61 -24.91
N MET A 356 9.65 -13.89 -24.80
CA MET A 356 8.98 -14.96 -25.52
C MET A 356 7.76 -14.43 -26.26
N ASP A 357 7.70 -14.63 -27.57
CA ASP A 357 6.49 -14.43 -28.39
C ASP A 357 5.80 -15.78 -28.60
N ARG A 358 4.58 -15.93 -28.13
CA ARG A 358 3.83 -17.21 -28.19
C ARG A 358 4.61 -18.40 -27.60
N GLY A 359 5.44 -18.14 -26.58
CA GLY A 359 6.27 -19.16 -25.94
C GLY A 359 7.60 -19.46 -26.64
N ASP A 360 7.81 -18.94 -27.85
CA ASP A 360 9.09 -19.04 -28.56
C ASP A 360 10.05 -17.96 -28.05
N LEU A 361 11.29 -18.36 -27.78
CA LEU A 361 12.33 -17.48 -27.25
C LEU A 361 12.85 -16.57 -28.36
N MET A 362 12.73 -15.28 -28.15
CA MET A 362 13.23 -14.28 -29.09
C MET A 362 14.75 -14.19 -29.06
N GLU A 363 15.37 -14.03 -30.23
CA GLU A 363 16.81 -13.87 -30.34
C GLU A 363 17.30 -12.55 -29.73
N PRO A 364 18.43 -12.56 -29.03
CA PRO A 364 19.06 -11.33 -28.55
C PRO A 364 19.34 -10.37 -29.72
N GLY A 365 18.93 -9.11 -29.59
CA GLY A 365 19.08 -8.09 -30.64
C GLY A 365 17.78 -7.77 -31.37
N THR A 366 16.76 -8.65 -31.34
CA THR A 366 15.43 -8.36 -31.92
C THR A 366 14.55 -7.52 -30.97
N PHE A 367 15.02 -7.31 -29.76
CA PHE A 367 14.41 -6.43 -28.77
C PHE A 367 15.46 -5.68 -27.96
N SER A 368 15.02 -4.58 -27.33
CA SER A 368 15.80 -3.82 -26.35
C SER A 368 14.86 -3.28 -25.26
N THR A 369 15.41 -2.85 -24.14
CA THR A 369 14.64 -2.15 -23.11
C THR A 369 14.80 -0.64 -23.27
N SER A 370 13.75 0.12 -22.92
CA SER A 370 13.84 1.57 -22.84
C SER A 370 14.89 2.01 -21.80
N PRO A 371 15.45 3.23 -21.91
CA PRO A 371 16.48 3.72 -20.98
C PRO A 371 16.04 3.73 -19.51
N ASP A 372 14.75 3.85 -19.25
CA ASP A 372 14.14 3.79 -17.91
C ASP A 372 13.83 2.34 -17.45
N GLY A 373 14.05 1.34 -18.31
CA GLY A 373 13.81 -0.07 -18.03
C GLY A 373 12.33 -0.46 -17.88
N GLN A 374 11.39 0.42 -18.22
CA GLN A 374 9.95 0.18 -18.04
C GLN A 374 9.26 -0.43 -19.26
N GLN A 375 9.87 -0.32 -20.42
CA GLN A 375 9.31 -0.74 -21.69
C GLN A 375 10.25 -1.69 -22.44
N LEU A 376 9.63 -2.57 -23.20
CA LEU A 376 10.29 -3.42 -24.19
C LEU A 376 10.07 -2.79 -25.56
N LEU A 377 11.15 -2.58 -26.29
CA LEU A 377 11.17 -2.08 -27.65
C LEU A 377 11.50 -3.26 -28.58
N MET A 378 10.61 -3.59 -29.49
CA MET A 378 10.74 -4.72 -30.41
C MET A 378 11.05 -4.21 -31.82
N GLU A 379 11.93 -4.90 -32.53
CA GLU A 379 12.28 -4.55 -33.92
C GLU A 379 11.12 -4.79 -34.88
N HIS A 380 10.30 -5.82 -34.60
CA HIS A 380 9.15 -6.19 -35.40
C HIS A 380 7.91 -6.40 -34.52
N PRO A 381 6.69 -6.17 -35.06
CA PRO A 381 5.45 -6.51 -34.36
C PRO A 381 5.42 -8.00 -33.98
N PRO A 382 5.11 -8.34 -32.73
CA PRO A 382 4.97 -9.72 -32.30
C PRO A 382 3.74 -10.39 -32.91
N VAL A 383 3.80 -11.68 -33.07
CA VAL A 383 2.71 -12.48 -33.67
C VAL A 383 1.60 -12.77 -32.63
N GLY A 384 1.92 -12.78 -31.33
CA GLY A 384 0.95 -13.10 -30.30
C GLY A 384 1.27 -12.52 -28.92
N PRO A 385 0.83 -13.19 -27.85
CA PRO A 385 1.13 -12.76 -26.49
C PRO A 385 2.63 -12.80 -26.22
N VAL A 386 3.18 -11.67 -25.77
CA VAL A 386 4.58 -11.58 -25.35
C VAL A 386 4.64 -11.62 -23.85
N VAL A 387 5.48 -12.53 -23.33
CA VAL A 387 5.79 -12.62 -21.91
C VAL A 387 7.31 -12.57 -21.68
N CYS A 388 7.71 -12.04 -20.52
CA CYS A 388 9.12 -11.85 -20.18
C CYS A 388 9.44 -12.46 -18.83
N ASP A 389 10.63 -13.04 -18.70
CA ASP A 389 11.25 -13.29 -17.40
C ASP A 389 12.13 -12.10 -17.05
N LEU A 390 11.91 -11.50 -15.89
CA LEU A 390 12.58 -10.26 -15.54
C LEU A 390 12.82 -10.09 -14.04
N SER A 391 13.64 -9.13 -13.67
CA SER A 391 13.91 -8.78 -12.27
C SER A 391 14.03 -7.27 -12.05
N SER A 392 13.50 -6.78 -10.94
CA SER A 392 13.72 -5.41 -10.46
C SER A 392 15.07 -5.22 -9.75
N ILE A 393 15.82 -6.29 -9.50
CA ILE A 393 17.12 -6.25 -8.80
C ILE A 393 18.29 -6.29 -9.79
N GLY A 394 18.23 -7.19 -10.77
CA GLY A 394 19.30 -7.39 -11.75
C GLY A 394 19.32 -8.78 -12.37
N LEU A 395 20.33 -9.05 -13.18
CA LEU A 395 20.60 -10.37 -13.75
C LEU A 395 21.97 -10.86 -13.31
N VAL A 396 22.10 -12.16 -13.07
CA VAL A 396 23.39 -12.84 -12.89
C VAL A 396 23.42 -14.03 -13.84
N ASN A 397 24.39 -14.08 -14.73
CA ASN A 397 24.48 -15.07 -15.81
C ASN A 397 23.19 -15.17 -16.65
N ASN A 398 22.60 -14.04 -16.94
CA ASN A 398 21.31 -13.89 -17.62
C ASN A 398 20.09 -14.47 -16.86
N GLU A 399 20.23 -14.82 -15.59
CA GLU A 399 19.10 -15.25 -14.76
C GLU A 399 18.57 -14.10 -13.90
N PRO A 400 17.22 -13.92 -13.81
CA PRO A 400 16.60 -12.93 -12.94
C PRO A 400 16.99 -13.15 -11.47
N GLN A 401 17.46 -12.09 -10.81
CA GLN A 401 17.81 -12.14 -9.40
C GLN A 401 16.59 -11.86 -8.53
N PRO A 402 16.27 -12.75 -7.58
CA PRO A 402 15.20 -12.52 -6.63
C PRO A 402 15.58 -11.42 -5.63
N ALA A 403 14.57 -10.77 -5.05
CA ALA A 403 14.77 -9.82 -3.96
C ALA A 403 14.83 -10.57 -2.62
N THR A 404 15.76 -10.19 -1.73
CA THR A 404 15.69 -10.63 -0.32
C THR A 404 14.43 -10.05 0.33
N LEU A 405 14.01 -10.57 1.47
CA LEU A 405 12.85 -10.03 2.20
C LEU A 405 13.04 -8.53 2.50
N GLN A 406 14.23 -8.16 2.98
CA GLN A 406 14.53 -6.76 3.29
C GLN A 406 14.43 -5.87 2.04
N GLN A 407 14.96 -6.30 0.90
CA GLN A 407 14.86 -5.54 -0.36
C GLN A 407 13.41 -5.43 -0.83
N ALA A 408 12.66 -6.53 -0.79
CA ALA A 408 11.26 -6.56 -1.20
C ALA A 408 10.39 -5.64 -0.34
N LEU A 409 10.56 -5.68 0.99
CA LEU A 409 9.83 -4.80 1.90
C LEU A 409 10.25 -3.33 1.75
N SER A 410 11.53 -3.08 1.48
CA SER A 410 12.03 -1.71 1.22
C SER A 410 11.36 -1.11 -0.03
N ASP A 411 11.27 -1.86 -1.13
CA ASP A 411 10.58 -1.40 -2.34
C ASP A 411 9.07 -1.22 -2.07
N LEU A 412 8.43 -2.23 -1.46
CA LEU A 412 7.01 -2.18 -1.13
C LEU A 412 6.63 -0.94 -0.30
N PHE A 413 7.38 -0.66 0.76
CA PHE A 413 7.09 0.47 1.64
C PHE A 413 7.49 1.82 1.04
N ALA A 414 8.53 1.87 0.22
CA ALA A 414 8.88 3.07 -0.52
C ALA A 414 7.77 3.49 -1.50
N ARG A 415 7.05 2.52 -2.11
CA ARG A 415 5.93 2.79 -3.02
C ARG A 415 4.78 3.53 -2.36
N ILE A 416 4.52 3.24 -1.10
CA ILE A 416 3.42 3.84 -0.32
C ILE A 416 3.91 4.93 0.65
N GLY A 417 5.21 5.29 0.63
CA GLY A 417 5.78 6.30 1.52
C GLY A 417 5.78 5.88 3.00
N PHE A 418 5.84 4.57 3.30
CA PHE A 418 5.77 4.06 4.66
C PHE A 418 7.17 3.82 5.23
N SER A 419 7.53 4.51 6.33
CA SER A 419 8.87 4.44 6.93
C SER A 419 8.90 3.82 8.33
N ALA A 420 7.74 3.62 8.97
CA ALA A 420 7.64 3.12 10.35
C ALA A 420 7.72 1.58 10.43
N TRP A 421 8.81 0.99 9.93
CA TRP A 421 9.04 -0.46 9.94
C TRP A 421 10.47 -0.83 10.30
N SER A 422 10.67 -2.06 10.78
CA SER A 422 11.98 -2.56 11.22
C SER A 422 12.69 -3.29 10.07
N SER A 423 13.59 -2.59 9.39
CA SER A 423 14.46 -3.20 8.37
C SER A 423 15.41 -4.25 8.97
N SER A 424 15.80 -4.08 10.22
CA SER A 424 16.65 -5.04 10.94
C SER A 424 15.96 -6.38 11.20
N ASP A 425 14.65 -6.38 11.46
CA ASP A 425 13.89 -7.62 11.64
C ASP A 425 13.81 -8.39 10.30
N ALA A 426 13.56 -7.68 9.19
CA ALA A 426 13.54 -8.29 7.86
C ALA A 426 14.91 -8.89 7.50
N ALA A 427 16.00 -8.16 7.74
CA ALA A 427 17.37 -8.66 7.54
C ALA A 427 17.68 -9.88 8.42
N ALA A 428 17.19 -9.91 9.66
CA ALA A 428 17.37 -11.06 10.55
C ALA A 428 16.61 -12.30 10.05
N ILE A 429 15.42 -12.10 9.44
CA ILE A 429 14.66 -13.19 8.81
C ILE A 429 15.39 -13.71 7.56
N ASP A 430 15.93 -12.83 6.71
CA ASP A 430 16.76 -13.21 5.57
C ASP A 430 17.94 -14.08 6.01
N ALA A 431 18.69 -13.62 7.01
CA ALA A 431 19.84 -14.34 7.55
C ALA A 431 19.45 -15.71 8.15
N ALA A 432 18.32 -15.78 8.87
CA ALA A 432 17.85 -17.01 9.49
C ALA A 432 17.25 -18.00 8.49
N SER A 433 16.68 -17.53 7.38
CA SER A 433 16.11 -18.38 6.34
C SER A 433 17.17 -18.92 5.38
N GLY A 434 18.15 -18.07 5.05
CA GLY A 434 19.14 -18.35 4.03
C GLY A 434 18.57 -18.43 2.62
N TYR A 435 17.34 -17.92 2.40
CA TYR A 435 16.68 -17.96 1.08
C TYR A 435 17.36 -17.01 0.10
N ALA A 436 17.41 -17.42 -1.16
CA ALA A 436 17.88 -16.54 -2.23
C ALA A 436 16.96 -15.35 -2.45
N GLY A 437 15.65 -15.54 -2.21
CA GLY A 437 14.67 -14.48 -2.24
C GLY A 437 13.41 -14.81 -3.03
N ILE A 438 12.67 -13.76 -3.33
CA ILE A 438 11.31 -13.81 -3.88
C ILE A 438 11.15 -13.05 -5.19
N GLY A 439 10.01 -13.32 -5.86
CA GLY A 439 9.44 -12.50 -6.91
C GLY A 439 7.95 -12.28 -6.69
N TYR A 440 7.52 -11.04 -6.81
CA TYR A 440 6.12 -10.66 -6.66
C TYR A 440 5.65 -9.81 -7.82
N TYR A 441 4.46 -10.14 -8.33
CA TYR A 441 3.81 -9.43 -9.44
C TYR A 441 2.38 -9.05 -9.08
N ALA A 442 1.99 -7.84 -9.47
CA ALA A 442 0.61 -7.38 -9.39
C ALA A 442 0.26 -6.54 -10.62
N SER A 443 -0.82 -6.91 -11.31
CA SER A 443 -1.41 -6.18 -12.44
C SER A 443 -2.82 -5.68 -12.16
N GLU A 444 -3.39 -6.11 -11.04
CA GLU A 444 -4.72 -5.70 -10.56
C GLU A 444 -4.58 -4.74 -9.38
N PRO A 445 -5.63 -4.00 -9.02
CA PRO A 445 -5.63 -3.15 -7.83
C PRO A 445 -5.26 -3.97 -6.60
N THR A 446 -4.04 -3.78 -6.12
CA THR A 446 -3.48 -4.56 -5.01
C THR A 446 -2.98 -3.61 -3.94
N THR A 447 -3.37 -3.83 -2.70
CA THR A 447 -2.90 -3.04 -1.57
C THR A 447 -1.53 -3.53 -1.09
N ALA A 448 -0.79 -2.64 -0.43
CA ALA A 448 0.48 -3.02 0.19
C ALA A 448 0.29 -4.11 1.25
N ARG A 449 -0.83 -4.15 1.94
CA ARG A 449 -1.19 -5.21 2.89
C ARG A 449 -1.27 -6.56 2.22
N THR A 450 -1.95 -6.66 1.09
CA THR A 450 -2.08 -7.92 0.32
C THR A 450 -0.70 -8.40 -0.16
N ALA A 451 0.11 -7.50 -0.71
CA ALA A 451 1.46 -7.82 -1.15
C ALA A 451 2.36 -8.25 0.03
N LEU A 452 2.30 -7.51 1.14
CA LEU A 452 3.03 -7.82 2.37
C LEU A 452 2.71 -9.23 2.88
N HIS A 453 1.42 -9.59 2.91
CA HIS A 453 0.99 -10.93 3.34
C HIS A 453 1.55 -12.03 2.43
N ALA A 454 1.46 -11.88 1.12
CA ALA A 454 1.98 -12.88 0.18
C ALA A 454 3.50 -13.06 0.33
N ILE A 455 4.23 -11.96 0.49
CA ILE A 455 5.68 -11.97 0.67
C ILE A 455 6.06 -12.62 1.99
N LEU A 456 5.49 -12.18 3.12
CA LEU A 456 5.80 -12.70 4.44
C LEU A 456 5.39 -14.17 4.59
N ALA A 457 4.24 -14.56 4.03
CA ALA A 457 3.78 -15.95 4.04
C ALA A 457 4.79 -16.89 3.41
N SER A 458 5.49 -16.45 2.36
CA SER A 458 6.52 -17.24 1.68
C SER A 458 7.79 -17.46 2.52
N TYR A 459 8.02 -16.60 3.50
CA TYR A 459 9.10 -16.74 4.50
C TYR A 459 8.64 -17.41 5.81
N GLY A 460 7.36 -17.76 5.92
CA GLY A 460 6.76 -18.19 7.17
C GLY A 460 6.89 -17.13 8.26
N ALA A 461 6.77 -15.88 7.87
CA ALA A 461 6.95 -14.71 8.71
C ALA A 461 5.66 -13.90 8.82
N TRP A 462 5.58 -13.12 9.88
CA TRP A 462 4.47 -12.21 10.16
C TRP A 462 4.94 -10.88 10.67
N TYR A 463 3.97 -9.97 10.83
CA TYR A 463 4.21 -8.69 11.43
C TYR A 463 3.26 -8.41 12.59
N TYR A 464 3.71 -7.58 13.47
CA TYR A 464 2.90 -6.92 14.48
C TYR A 464 3.42 -5.49 14.65
N ARG A 465 2.64 -4.67 15.31
CA ARG A 465 3.07 -3.31 15.67
C ARG A 465 3.49 -3.28 17.12
N ASP A 466 4.64 -2.69 17.39
CA ASP A 466 5.07 -2.45 18.77
C ASP A 466 4.44 -1.18 19.37
N ASP A 467 4.70 -0.93 20.66
CA ASP A 467 4.17 0.20 21.39
C ASP A 467 4.67 1.58 20.84
N ASP A 468 5.77 1.60 20.10
CA ASP A 468 6.28 2.80 19.43
C ASP A 468 5.61 3.04 18.06
N GLY A 469 4.74 2.14 17.63
CA GLY A 469 4.06 2.19 16.35
C GLY A 469 4.91 1.71 15.18
N VAL A 470 6.02 1.01 15.45
CA VAL A 470 6.88 0.44 14.43
C VAL A 470 6.36 -0.96 14.04
N LEU A 471 6.31 -1.20 12.74
CA LEU A 471 5.97 -2.51 12.20
C LEU A 471 7.16 -3.46 12.39
N ARG A 472 6.98 -4.50 13.19
CA ARG A 472 7.98 -5.51 13.53
C ARG A 472 7.68 -6.79 12.77
N PHE A 473 8.71 -7.54 12.43
CA PHE A 473 8.59 -8.80 11.71
C PHE A 473 9.12 -9.96 12.53
N VAL A 474 8.40 -11.08 12.46
CA VAL A 474 8.75 -12.30 13.19
C VAL A 474 8.59 -13.51 12.28
N ARG A 475 9.60 -14.36 12.21
CA ARG A 475 9.50 -15.69 11.61
C ARG A 475 9.11 -16.71 12.67
N ILE A 476 8.12 -17.52 12.41
CA ILE A 476 7.67 -18.55 13.34
C ILE A 476 8.69 -19.70 13.35
N THR A 477 9.20 -20.00 14.52
CA THR A 477 10.12 -21.12 14.78
C THR A 477 9.46 -22.12 15.71
N ALA A 478 9.99 -23.35 15.77
CA ALA A 478 9.54 -24.33 16.74
C ALA A 478 9.83 -23.83 18.17
N PRO A 479 8.85 -23.82 19.08
CA PRO A 479 9.07 -23.36 20.47
C PRO A 479 10.25 -24.04 21.15
N GLU A 480 10.43 -25.34 20.90
CA GLU A 480 11.50 -26.16 21.45
C GLU A 480 12.89 -25.87 20.87
N ALA A 481 12.97 -25.19 19.72
CA ALA A 481 14.24 -24.81 19.10
C ALA A 481 14.72 -23.41 19.52
N ALA A 482 13.84 -22.63 20.15
CA ALA A 482 14.14 -21.26 20.55
C ALA A 482 14.61 -21.23 22.02
N THR A 483 15.57 -20.33 22.33
CA THR A 483 16.00 -20.09 23.71
C THR A 483 14.93 -19.29 24.44
N PRO A 484 14.38 -19.78 25.57
CA PRO A 484 13.42 -19.05 26.37
C PRO A 484 14.00 -17.73 26.88
N THR A 485 13.26 -16.65 26.70
CA THR A 485 13.61 -15.29 27.18
C THR A 485 12.79 -14.87 28.40
N PHE A 486 11.76 -15.62 28.74
CA PHE A 486 10.92 -15.43 29.92
C PHE A 486 10.39 -16.78 30.44
N GLU A 487 9.95 -16.78 31.67
CA GLU A 487 9.30 -17.93 32.31
C GLU A 487 8.01 -17.44 32.97
N ILE A 488 6.95 -18.22 32.90
CA ILE A 488 5.66 -17.97 33.55
C ILE A 488 5.29 -19.22 34.33
N ASP A 489 4.99 -19.06 35.61
CA ASP A 489 4.49 -20.12 36.45
C ASP A 489 3.09 -19.80 37.03
N ALA A 490 2.50 -20.74 37.77
CA ALA A 490 1.18 -20.57 38.36
C ALA A 490 1.11 -19.41 39.37
N ALA A 491 2.24 -18.99 39.96
CA ALA A 491 2.28 -17.90 40.92
C ALA A 491 2.12 -16.54 40.24
N ASP A 492 2.50 -16.43 38.96
CA ASP A 492 2.37 -15.22 38.15
C ASP A 492 0.93 -15.00 37.67
N MET A 493 0.08 -16.03 37.72
CA MET A 493 -1.25 -16.01 37.15
C MET A 493 -2.30 -15.47 38.13
N SER A 494 -3.24 -14.67 37.63
CA SER A 494 -4.40 -14.18 38.36
C SER A 494 -5.66 -15.05 38.17
N ALA A 495 -5.66 -15.91 37.15
CA ALA A 495 -6.73 -16.83 36.82
C ALA A 495 -6.16 -18.20 36.40
N ASP A 496 -7.01 -19.23 36.41
CA ASP A 496 -6.62 -20.55 35.93
C ASP A 496 -6.23 -20.53 34.46
N LEU A 497 -5.23 -21.34 34.11
CA LEU A 497 -4.79 -21.54 32.73
C LEU A 497 -5.91 -22.15 31.87
N VAL A 498 -6.20 -21.56 30.74
CA VAL A 498 -7.09 -22.13 29.73
C VAL A 498 -6.23 -22.72 28.60
N ARG A 499 -6.47 -24.00 28.31
CA ARG A 499 -5.83 -24.72 27.22
C ARG A 499 -6.84 -24.95 26.10
N GLU A 500 -6.49 -24.52 24.90
CA GLU A 500 -7.23 -24.79 23.67
C GLU A 500 -6.38 -25.67 22.77
N THR A 501 -6.96 -26.75 22.24
CA THR A 501 -6.26 -27.60 21.27
C THR A 501 -6.30 -26.94 19.92
N ASP A 502 -5.14 -26.80 19.28
CA ASP A 502 -5.04 -26.32 17.90
C ASP A 502 -5.56 -27.40 16.92
N SER A 503 -5.54 -27.04 15.64
CA SER A 503 -5.93 -27.95 14.55
C SER A 503 -5.09 -29.23 14.55
N ALA A 504 -5.67 -30.30 13.98
CA ALA A 504 -4.94 -31.55 13.82
C ALA A 504 -3.59 -31.32 13.11
N PRO A 505 -2.55 -32.09 13.50
CA PRO A 505 -1.25 -32.00 12.85
C PRO A 505 -1.32 -32.17 11.35
N ASN A 506 -0.41 -31.52 10.62
CA ASN A 506 -0.33 -31.62 9.17
C ASN A 506 0.60 -32.76 8.74
N LEU A 507 0.13 -33.62 7.82
CA LEU A 507 0.91 -34.76 7.31
C LEU A 507 1.83 -34.34 6.17
N THR A 508 1.38 -33.45 5.30
CA THR A 508 2.09 -33.11 4.08
C THR A 508 2.03 -31.63 3.80
N ARG A 509 3.09 -31.09 3.20
CA ARG A 509 3.11 -29.73 2.71
C ARG A 509 3.62 -29.72 1.28
N ARG A 510 2.86 -29.10 0.38
CA ARG A 510 3.28 -28.79 -0.97
C ARG A 510 3.52 -27.28 -1.08
N VAL A 511 4.64 -26.89 -1.64
CA VAL A 511 4.98 -25.49 -1.89
C VAL A 511 5.28 -25.32 -3.37
N ALA A 512 4.46 -24.52 -4.03
CA ALA A 512 4.70 -24.09 -5.40
C ALA A 512 5.66 -22.89 -5.38
N TYR A 513 6.60 -22.85 -6.29
CA TYR A 513 7.61 -21.81 -6.40
C TYR A 513 7.72 -21.28 -7.83
N ARG A 514 8.32 -20.11 -8.01
CA ARG A 514 8.45 -19.38 -9.27
C ARG A 514 7.08 -19.26 -9.95
N PRO A 515 6.13 -18.50 -9.34
CA PRO A 515 4.82 -18.30 -9.94
C PRO A 515 4.96 -17.55 -11.26
N ASN A 516 4.18 -17.95 -12.26
CA ASN A 516 4.05 -17.17 -13.49
C ASN A 516 3.11 -15.99 -13.22
N ALA A 517 3.51 -14.80 -13.65
CA ALA A 517 2.67 -13.61 -13.57
C ALA A 517 1.41 -13.79 -14.43
N GLN A 518 1.56 -14.45 -15.58
CA GLN A 518 0.47 -14.89 -16.44
C GLN A 518 0.75 -16.31 -16.96
N ALA A 519 -0.18 -17.21 -16.74
CA ALA A 519 -0.18 -18.49 -17.43
C ALA A 519 -0.78 -18.30 -18.84
N LEU A 520 -0.09 -18.78 -19.87
CA LEU A 520 -0.58 -18.77 -21.25
C LEU A 520 -1.55 -19.93 -21.48
N SER A 521 -2.53 -19.75 -22.35
CA SER A 521 -3.35 -20.88 -22.82
C SER A 521 -2.58 -21.70 -23.87
N ALA A 522 -2.94 -22.96 -24.06
CA ALA A 522 -2.30 -23.79 -25.08
C ALA A 522 -2.47 -23.19 -26.49
N SER A 523 -3.56 -22.45 -26.73
CA SER A 523 -3.81 -21.76 -28.01
C SER A 523 -2.93 -20.50 -28.21
N ASP A 524 -2.36 -19.97 -27.15
CA ASP A 524 -1.46 -18.81 -27.22
C ASP A 524 -0.03 -19.20 -27.61
N LEU A 525 0.29 -20.48 -27.60
CA LEU A 525 1.62 -21.01 -27.93
C LEU A 525 1.75 -21.33 -29.42
N VAL A 526 2.98 -21.26 -29.95
CA VAL A 526 3.30 -21.73 -31.28
C VAL A 526 2.95 -23.21 -31.38
N THR A 527 2.38 -23.63 -32.50
CA THR A 527 1.95 -25.06 -32.70
C THR A 527 3.10 -26.00 -32.88
N ASP A 528 4.22 -25.52 -33.42
CA ASP A 528 5.40 -26.35 -33.66
C ASP A 528 6.12 -26.71 -32.34
N ILE A 529 6.37 -28.01 -32.14
CA ILE A 529 7.06 -28.51 -30.93
C ILE A 529 8.57 -28.26 -31.03
N GLU A 530 9.12 -28.12 -32.23
CA GLU A 530 10.55 -27.83 -32.41
C GLU A 530 10.88 -26.42 -31.92
N ASP A 531 10.00 -25.44 -32.14
CA ASP A 531 10.17 -24.08 -31.69
C ASP A 531 9.94 -23.93 -30.17
N VAL A 532 8.89 -24.59 -29.64
CA VAL A 532 8.57 -24.55 -28.20
C VAL A 532 8.49 -25.98 -27.65
N PRO A 533 9.56 -26.47 -27.03
CA PRO A 533 9.60 -27.83 -26.45
C PRO A 533 8.52 -28.06 -25.39
N GLN A 534 8.02 -29.28 -25.26
CA GLN A 534 6.93 -29.63 -24.35
C GLN A 534 7.17 -29.16 -22.90
N ALA A 535 8.39 -29.31 -22.40
CA ALA A 535 8.74 -28.87 -21.06
C ALA A 535 8.53 -27.34 -20.85
N ARG A 536 8.80 -26.53 -21.88
CA ARG A 536 8.54 -25.07 -21.85
C ARG A 536 7.05 -24.81 -21.96
N ARG A 537 6.30 -25.52 -22.78
CA ARG A 537 4.84 -25.43 -22.89
C ARG A 537 4.19 -25.66 -21.52
N ASP A 538 4.59 -26.75 -20.86
CA ASP A 538 4.10 -27.09 -19.52
C ASP A 538 4.40 -26.00 -18.49
N GLN A 539 5.59 -25.40 -18.56
CA GLN A 539 5.98 -24.29 -17.69
C GLN A 539 5.18 -23.02 -17.95
N LEU A 540 4.92 -22.67 -19.21
CA LEU A 540 4.22 -21.43 -19.58
C LEU A 540 2.70 -21.53 -19.35
N THR A 541 2.12 -22.72 -19.47
CA THR A 541 0.68 -22.95 -19.24
C THR A 541 0.34 -23.21 -17.77
N ALA A 542 1.33 -23.49 -16.92
CA ALA A 542 1.12 -23.68 -15.49
C ALA A 542 1.02 -22.34 -14.74
N LEU A 543 0.35 -22.35 -13.59
CA LEU A 543 0.31 -21.20 -12.69
C LEU A 543 1.66 -20.97 -11.97
N TRP A 544 2.51 -21.98 -11.91
CA TRP A 544 3.86 -21.93 -11.33
C TRP A 544 4.80 -22.89 -12.06
N ARG A 545 6.10 -22.63 -12.05
CA ARG A 545 7.08 -23.43 -12.79
C ARG A 545 7.54 -24.69 -12.07
N GLY A 546 7.31 -24.81 -10.77
CA GLY A 546 7.63 -26.03 -10.04
C GLY A 546 6.99 -26.10 -8.67
N GLN A 547 6.95 -27.29 -8.12
CA GLN A 547 6.50 -27.53 -6.75
C GLN A 547 7.41 -28.51 -6.03
N VAL A 548 7.47 -28.38 -4.73
CA VAL A 548 8.18 -29.28 -3.83
C VAL A 548 7.21 -29.91 -2.84
N TYR A 549 7.66 -30.97 -2.21
CA TYR A 549 6.84 -31.77 -1.30
C TYR A 549 7.63 -32.12 -0.05
N ALA A 550 7.02 -31.94 1.11
CA ALA A 550 7.51 -32.43 2.38
C ALA A 550 6.43 -33.29 3.07
N ALA A 551 6.84 -34.34 3.77
CA ALA A 551 5.95 -35.21 4.51
C ALA A 551 6.45 -35.40 5.96
N GLY A 552 5.50 -35.35 6.91
CA GLY A 552 5.75 -35.65 8.32
C GLY A 552 5.35 -37.07 8.68
N SER A 553 5.77 -37.51 9.85
CA SER A 553 5.31 -38.75 10.49
C SER A 553 4.31 -38.40 11.58
N LEU A 554 3.08 -38.89 11.46
CA LEU A 554 2.02 -38.65 12.44
C LEU A 554 1.64 -39.92 13.18
N PRO A 555 1.23 -39.81 14.46
CA PRO A 555 0.62 -40.93 15.18
C PRO A 555 -0.62 -41.46 14.44
N ALA A 556 -0.88 -42.77 14.56
CA ALA A 556 -1.98 -43.45 13.88
C ALA A 556 -3.38 -42.87 14.17
N ARG A 557 -3.54 -42.17 15.32
CA ARG A 557 -4.78 -41.46 15.66
C ARG A 557 -5.14 -40.32 14.71
N TYR A 558 -4.22 -39.85 13.90
CA TYR A 558 -4.41 -38.79 12.89
C TYR A 558 -4.48 -39.35 11.47
N SER A 559 -5.08 -40.53 11.30
CA SER A 559 -5.19 -41.22 10.00
C SER A 559 -5.91 -40.41 8.90
N HIS A 560 -6.61 -39.36 9.26
CA HIS A 560 -7.32 -38.45 8.35
C HIS A 560 -6.67 -37.05 8.26
N ALA A 561 -5.40 -36.94 8.62
CA ALA A 561 -4.68 -35.67 8.45
C ALA A 561 -4.61 -35.27 6.97
N ASP A 562 -5.10 -34.09 6.67
CA ASP A 562 -5.24 -33.58 5.32
C ASP A 562 -3.89 -33.37 4.58
N SER A 563 -3.90 -33.67 3.29
CA SER A 563 -2.92 -33.13 2.35
C SER A 563 -3.51 -31.83 1.78
N ALA A 564 -2.97 -30.67 2.19
CA ALA A 564 -3.43 -29.40 1.70
C ALA A 564 -3.16 -29.17 0.22
N GLU A 565 -3.97 -28.32 -0.41
CA GLU A 565 -3.66 -27.69 -1.68
C GLU A 565 -2.24 -27.09 -1.68
N PRO A 566 -1.56 -27.05 -2.83
CA PRO A 566 -0.25 -26.42 -2.90
C PRO A 566 -0.30 -24.96 -2.44
N PHE A 567 0.57 -24.60 -1.51
CA PHE A 567 0.77 -23.20 -1.16
C PHE A 567 1.55 -22.52 -2.28
N ILE A 568 0.96 -21.56 -2.94
CA ILE A 568 1.62 -20.75 -3.97
C ILE A 568 2.49 -19.71 -3.27
N SER A 569 3.81 -19.96 -3.26
CA SER A 569 4.77 -19.04 -2.66
C SER A 569 5.32 -18.06 -3.69
N THR A 570 5.86 -16.95 -3.21
CA THR A 570 6.64 -16.00 -4.01
C THR A 570 8.11 -16.39 -4.12
N LEU A 571 8.53 -17.51 -3.56
CA LEU A 571 9.92 -17.99 -3.59
C LEU A 571 10.37 -18.27 -5.02
N TRP A 572 11.60 -17.85 -5.33
CA TRP A 572 12.15 -18.01 -6.68
C TRP A 572 12.83 -19.35 -6.88
N ARG A 573 13.56 -19.86 -5.88
CA ARG A 573 14.34 -21.09 -6.01
C ARG A 573 13.64 -22.30 -5.41
N ARG A 574 13.91 -23.46 -6.02
CA ARG A 574 13.40 -24.76 -5.57
C ARG A 574 13.87 -25.11 -4.16
N GLU A 575 15.14 -24.84 -3.89
CA GLU A 575 15.80 -25.14 -2.61
C GLU A 575 15.15 -24.36 -1.46
N ASP A 576 14.81 -23.07 -1.71
CA ASP A 576 14.12 -22.23 -0.73
C ASP A 576 12.72 -22.76 -0.43
N ALA A 577 11.99 -23.16 -1.47
CA ALA A 577 10.66 -23.75 -1.33
C ALA A 577 10.70 -25.10 -0.59
N GLN A 578 11.72 -25.94 -0.83
CA GLN A 578 11.90 -27.18 -0.11
C GLN A 578 12.19 -26.93 1.37
N THR A 579 13.11 -26.01 1.66
CA THR A 579 13.43 -25.61 3.04
C THR A 579 12.20 -25.10 3.78
N GLU A 580 11.34 -24.30 3.12
CA GLU A 580 10.10 -23.82 3.72
C GLU A 580 9.07 -24.94 3.93
N ALA A 581 8.94 -25.87 2.98
CA ALA A 581 8.06 -27.04 3.13
C ALA A 581 8.49 -27.90 4.32
N ASP A 582 9.78 -28.19 4.45
CA ASP A 582 10.36 -28.96 5.55
C ASP A 582 10.18 -28.26 6.90
N ARG A 583 10.38 -26.93 6.94
CA ARG A 583 10.15 -26.13 8.13
C ARG A 583 8.70 -26.18 8.60
N VAL A 584 7.75 -26.03 7.67
CA VAL A 584 6.31 -26.11 7.97
C VAL A 584 5.94 -27.49 8.53
N ILE A 585 6.44 -28.55 7.94
CA ILE A 585 6.24 -29.91 8.46
C ILE A 585 6.85 -30.08 9.85
N ALA A 586 8.07 -29.61 10.07
CA ALA A 586 8.70 -29.68 11.40
C ALA A 586 7.87 -28.94 12.48
N LEU A 587 7.23 -27.83 12.13
CA LEU A 587 6.35 -27.08 13.02
C LEU A 587 5.03 -27.80 13.32
N TYR A 588 4.35 -28.29 12.28
CA TYR A 588 2.94 -28.67 12.33
C TYR A 588 2.70 -30.18 12.23
N SER A 589 3.72 -31.01 12.14
CA SER A 589 3.59 -32.46 12.27
C SER A 589 3.49 -32.95 13.73
N LYS A 590 3.48 -32.01 14.68
CA LYS A 590 3.32 -32.27 16.12
C LYS A 590 2.00 -31.72 16.61
N GLU A 591 1.49 -32.28 17.72
CA GLU A 591 0.38 -31.68 18.45
C GLU A 591 0.84 -30.36 19.05
N ARG A 592 0.06 -29.34 18.83
CA ARG A 592 0.25 -28.02 19.41
C ARG A 592 -1.01 -27.59 20.14
N ALA A 593 -0.86 -26.70 21.10
CA ALA A 593 -1.97 -26.13 21.85
C ALA A 593 -1.74 -24.62 22.06
N SER A 594 -2.82 -23.89 22.16
CA SER A 594 -2.82 -22.51 22.62
C SER A 594 -3.16 -22.45 24.11
N PHE A 595 -2.45 -21.64 24.85
CA PHE A 595 -2.63 -21.46 26.28
C PHE A 595 -2.95 -20.00 26.57
N GLN A 596 -4.10 -19.74 27.19
CA GLN A 596 -4.43 -18.39 27.63
C GLN A 596 -4.02 -18.22 29.08
N VAL A 597 -3.22 -17.22 29.35
CA VAL A 597 -2.67 -16.89 30.67
C VAL A 597 -3.06 -15.47 31.02
N VAL A 598 -3.62 -15.26 32.18
CA VAL A 598 -3.91 -13.95 32.77
C VAL A 598 -2.91 -13.68 33.88
N LEU A 599 -2.09 -12.65 33.70
CA LEU A 599 -0.98 -12.33 34.60
C LEU A 599 -1.40 -11.35 35.70
N LYS A 600 -0.80 -11.48 36.88
CA LYS A 600 -0.95 -10.54 38.00
C LYS A 600 -0.09 -9.32 37.77
N GLY A 601 -0.72 -8.18 37.62
CA GLY A 601 -0.03 -6.90 37.49
C GLY A 601 0.71 -6.70 36.17
N ALA A 602 1.39 -5.56 36.05
CA ALA A 602 2.26 -5.30 34.90
C ALA A 602 3.54 -6.12 35.06
N LEU A 603 3.82 -7.00 34.12
CA LEU A 603 5.17 -7.51 33.96
C LEU A 603 6.10 -6.32 33.71
N THR A 604 7.24 -6.29 34.41
CA THR A 604 8.30 -5.29 34.16
C THR A 604 8.81 -5.32 32.73
N ALA A 605 8.63 -6.44 32.04
CA ALA A 605 8.85 -6.60 30.61
C ALA A 605 7.83 -7.61 30.06
N VAL A 606 6.77 -7.12 29.43
CA VAL A 606 5.85 -8.00 28.68
C VAL A 606 6.58 -8.49 27.44
N PRO A 607 6.71 -9.81 27.26
CA PRO A 607 7.40 -10.34 26.10
C PRO A 607 6.63 -9.98 24.83
N SER A 608 7.32 -9.52 23.81
CA SER A 608 6.72 -9.20 22.51
C SER A 608 6.20 -10.47 21.80
N PRO A 609 5.23 -10.36 20.89
CA PRO A 609 4.83 -11.45 20.03
C PRO A 609 6.03 -12.09 19.32
N GLY A 610 6.00 -13.43 19.20
CA GLY A 610 7.10 -14.21 18.61
C GLY A 610 8.26 -14.53 19.55
N LYS A 611 8.30 -13.97 20.77
CA LYS A 611 9.31 -14.34 21.78
C LYS A 611 9.00 -15.70 22.39
N ALA A 612 10.05 -16.48 22.58
CA ALA A 612 9.98 -17.78 23.20
C ALA A 612 10.08 -17.67 24.73
N GLY A 613 9.33 -18.51 25.42
CA GLY A 613 9.32 -18.62 26.88
C GLY A 613 9.10 -20.04 27.36
N LEU A 614 9.08 -20.20 28.67
CA LEU A 614 8.76 -21.46 29.33
C LEU A 614 7.50 -21.29 30.16
N LEU A 615 6.50 -22.15 29.94
CA LEU A 615 5.24 -22.18 30.67
C LEU A 615 5.24 -23.36 31.66
N ARG A 616 5.12 -23.08 32.96
CA ARG A 616 4.98 -24.08 34.01
C ARG A 616 3.60 -23.99 34.69
N TYR A 617 2.92 -25.12 34.80
CA TYR A 617 1.63 -25.18 35.47
C TYR A 617 1.43 -26.56 36.10
N PRO A 618 0.82 -26.67 37.29
CA PRO A 618 0.72 -27.94 38.02
C PRO A 618 -0.30 -28.93 37.46
N LYS A 619 -0.73 -28.74 36.21
CA LYS A 619 -1.69 -29.61 35.49
C LYS A 619 -1.30 -29.70 34.02
N TYR A 620 -1.95 -30.58 33.29
CA TYR A 620 -1.86 -30.75 31.84
C TYR A 620 -0.48 -31.19 31.32
N GLY A 621 0.37 -31.78 32.18
CA GLY A 621 1.73 -32.18 31.79
C GLY A 621 2.71 -31.02 31.64
N LEU A 622 2.41 -29.87 32.27
CA LEU A 622 3.24 -28.64 32.18
C LEU A 622 4.15 -28.45 33.41
N GLU A 623 4.23 -29.45 34.31
CA GLU A 623 4.98 -29.36 35.58
C GLU A 623 6.48 -29.16 35.34
N THR A 624 7.02 -29.77 34.30
CA THR A 624 8.45 -29.66 33.94
C THR A 624 8.75 -28.43 33.08
N GLY A 625 7.70 -27.72 32.63
CA GLY A 625 7.79 -26.60 31.72
C GLY A 625 7.64 -26.99 30.26
N LEU A 626 6.79 -26.26 29.53
CA LEU A 626 6.58 -26.38 28.10
C LEU A 626 7.20 -25.16 27.40
N PRO A 627 8.08 -25.34 26.41
CA PRO A 627 8.50 -24.25 25.55
C PRO A 627 7.31 -23.69 24.78
N VAL A 628 7.15 -22.36 24.83
CA VAL A 628 6.03 -21.66 24.20
C VAL A 628 6.50 -20.41 23.48
N ILE A 629 5.71 -19.94 22.52
CA ILE A 629 5.92 -18.65 21.84
C ILE A 629 4.71 -17.76 22.13
N VAL A 630 4.97 -16.49 22.38
CA VAL A 630 3.90 -15.49 22.54
C VAL A 630 3.22 -15.27 21.20
N ARG A 631 1.92 -15.53 21.16
CA ARG A 631 1.07 -15.32 20.01
C ARG A 631 0.37 -13.97 20.07
N ARG A 632 -0.25 -13.65 21.23
CA ARG A 632 -1.09 -12.49 21.42
C ARG A 632 -0.88 -11.90 22.80
N ILE A 633 -0.94 -10.60 22.87
CA ILE A 633 -0.91 -9.80 24.09
C ILE A 633 -2.16 -8.94 24.11
N GLU A 634 -2.93 -9.06 25.18
CA GLU A 634 -4.08 -8.22 25.45
C GLU A 634 -3.82 -7.50 26.76
N ARG A 635 -3.92 -6.19 26.78
CA ARG A 635 -3.70 -5.37 27.96
C ARG A 635 -4.98 -4.62 28.30
N ARG A 636 -5.39 -4.72 29.54
CA ARG A 636 -6.43 -3.88 30.12
C ARG A 636 -5.76 -2.81 30.95
N GLU A 637 -5.75 -1.61 30.43
CA GLU A 637 -4.92 -0.53 30.96
C GLU A 637 -5.35 -0.07 32.35
N LEU A 638 -6.66 -0.08 32.68
CA LEU A 638 -7.18 0.33 33.98
C LEU A 638 -6.97 -0.71 35.09
N THR A 639 -7.14 -1.98 34.77
CA THR A 639 -7.00 -3.05 35.75
C THR A 639 -5.56 -3.52 35.87
N ASN A 640 -4.67 -2.98 35.01
CA ASN A 640 -3.28 -3.42 34.88
C ASN A 640 -3.16 -4.94 34.67
N GLU A 641 -4.11 -5.51 33.94
CA GLU A 641 -4.18 -6.92 33.65
C GLU A 641 -3.56 -7.18 32.26
N THR A 642 -2.67 -8.15 32.19
CA THR A 642 -2.11 -8.62 30.92
C THR A 642 -2.53 -10.05 30.67
N ARG A 643 -3.21 -10.27 29.55
CA ARG A 643 -3.54 -11.60 29.06
C ARG A 643 -2.60 -11.95 27.91
N LEU A 644 -1.98 -13.10 28.00
CA LEU A 644 -1.14 -13.67 26.95
C LEU A 644 -1.82 -14.90 26.35
N VAL A 645 -1.74 -15.01 25.02
CA VAL A 645 -1.99 -16.28 24.32
C VAL A 645 -0.64 -16.83 23.89
N LEU A 646 -0.31 -17.98 24.41
CA LEU A 646 0.95 -18.68 24.19
C LEU A 646 0.68 -19.90 23.31
N TRP A 647 1.63 -20.28 22.49
CA TRP A 647 1.56 -21.43 21.58
C TRP A 647 2.75 -22.36 21.80
N GLY A 648 2.48 -23.67 21.98
CA GLY A 648 3.52 -24.65 22.26
C GLY A 648 3.15 -26.10 21.99
#